data_006ba6720e0bba56c857ed2a2f099a8d
#
_entry.id   006ba6720e0bba56c857ed2a2f099a8d
#
_cell.length_a   1.000
_cell.length_b   1.000
_cell.length_c   1.000
_cell.angle_alpha   90.00
_cell.angle_beta   90.00
_cell.angle_gamma   90.00
#
_symmetry.space_group_name_H-M   'P 1'
#
loop_
_entity.id
_entity.type
_entity.pdbx_description
1 polymer ?
#
loop_
_entity_poly.entity_id
_entity_poly.type
_entity_poly.pdbx_seq_one_letter_code
_entity_poly.pdbx_strand_id
1 'polypeptide(L)'
;MIRIGMWHSRFGHFAGLVLLGFSSAHAKVVEYDLQVAEARWSPESGMKASRALTLNGGIPGPTFRFREGDTARIRVKNLLKREETSIHWHGLLVPNSQDGVPHVTTPPIQAGETRVFEFPLRQAGTYWYHSHTDLQEQSGVYGSIVIEPKGGERVKTARDHVVVLSDWTRENPHEVMRSLMRGSDWYAFKKGAMQSVLGAAKAGSLADFWDRERSRMPAMDVSDVAYDAFLANGKRSIDLKGKPGERVRLRIINAGAATYFYLQSATGPMTLVASDGKDVKPFQIKRLLIGMAETYDVVVRVPPSGRWEIRATSQDGTGHASMWIGSGISHPAPEVPKPELYNMDAHLMAAMDEEEATGDEERPLSPYRRMRAVESTAFAASMPRRTIELRLSGDMTRYVWSFNGKTMAEDGVIKIKRGEVLRLELINDSMMHHPLHLHGHFFRVVEGQGSEAPLKHTVDVPPMGKRTIEFEANEQGDWLFHCHLLYHMHSGMARVFSYEEQGAAHQPNLGEHARDPFFFMADGSVQNHMSMGMLTLMNAHNDFYGSWDVGILHHDEDGHDHEFDYEADVAWRRVINPDLATLLGWRFTNREDEEDRAFGGIEYRLPYLVHSNLLIDSEGDVRVGLEKSLQLTDRISWFVGVQYDSGSLWEWTTGAECLLSKRFSLVTQYHSEHGFGAGLGFRF
;
A
#
# COMPACT_ATOMS: atom_id res chain seq x y z
N MET A 1 15.82 60.44 -93.20
CA MET A 1 16.95 59.85 -92.51
C MET A 1 16.78 60.23 -91.04
N ILE A 2 16.18 59.34 -90.23
CA ILE A 2 15.96 59.52 -88.80
C ILE A 2 16.24 58.18 -88.16
N ARG A 3 17.26 58.10 -87.29
CA ARG A 3 17.59 56.92 -86.48
C ARG A 3 16.76 56.93 -85.17
N ILE A 4 16.04 55.87 -84.91
CA ILE A 4 15.34 55.60 -83.65
C ILE A 4 16.25 54.76 -82.80
N GLY A 5 16.59 55.25 -81.60
CA GLY A 5 17.33 54.50 -80.57
C GLY A 5 16.41 53.69 -79.70
N MET A 6 16.68 52.39 -79.53
CA MET A 6 15.97 51.51 -78.62
C MET A 6 16.62 51.53 -77.22
N TRP A 7 15.82 51.83 -76.23
CA TRP A 7 16.19 51.69 -74.83
C TRP A 7 15.82 50.25 -74.30
N HIS A 8 16.83 49.55 -73.80
CA HIS A 8 16.64 48.28 -73.10
C HIS A 8 16.68 48.56 -71.63
N SER A 9 15.51 48.37 -70.92
CA SER A 9 15.39 48.31 -69.45
C SER A 9 15.73 46.89 -68.98
N ARG A 10 16.78 46.77 -68.18
CA ARG A 10 17.11 45.53 -67.48
C ARG A 10 16.35 45.53 -66.13
N PHE A 11 15.32 44.65 -65.97
CA PHE A 11 14.78 44.27 -64.68
C PHE A 11 15.65 43.18 -64.05
N GLY A 12 16.37 43.53 -62.99
CA GLY A 12 17.07 42.58 -62.16
C GLY A 12 16.09 41.95 -61.15
N HIS A 13 15.86 40.65 -61.27
CA HIS A 13 15.15 39.88 -60.26
C HIS A 13 16.11 39.58 -59.13
N PHE A 14 15.91 40.22 -57.94
CA PHE A 14 16.49 39.79 -56.70
C PHE A 14 15.60 38.65 -56.11
N ALA A 15 16.02 37.41 -56.30
CA ALA A 15 15.46 36.27 -55.59
C ALA A 15 16.07 36.23 -54.15
N GLY A 16 15.38 36.82 -53.20
CA GLY A 16 15.73 36.67 -51.78
C GLY A 16 15.47 35.25 -51.34
N LEU A 17 16.53 34.47 -51.12
CA LEU A 17 16.48 33.14 -50.48
C LEU A 17 16.23 33.37 -49.01
N VAL A 18 14.98 33.22 -48.55
CA VAL A 18 14.64 33.12 -47.11
C VAL A 18 15.05 31.73 -46.67
N LEU A 19 16.24 31.60 -46.11
CA LEU A 19 16.65 30.43 -45.32
C LEU A 19 15.83 30.40 -44.03
N LEU A 20 14.70 29.71 -44.07
CA LEU A 20 14.03 29.26 -42.88
C LEU A 20 14.97 28.25 -42.17
N GLY A 21 15.73 28.76 -41.21
CA GLY A 21 16.50 27.96 -40.31
C GLY A 21 15.55 27.12 -39.47
N PHE A 22 15.26 25.90 -39.90
CA PHE A 22 14.70 24.87 -39.02
C PHE A 22 15.80 24.56 -37.98
N SER A 23 15.73 25.22 -36.82
CA SER A 23 16.46 24.80 -35.65
C SER A 23 15.89 23.45 -35.25
N SER A 24 16.41 22.34 -35.76
CA SER A 24 16.17 21.01 -35.24
C SER A 24 16.72 21.03 -33.83
N ALA A 25 15.82 21.15 -32.85
CA ALA A 25 16.17 20.93 -31.45
C ALA A 25 16.69 19.49 -31.35
N HIS A 26 18.00 19.32 -31.34
CA HIS A 26 18.62 18.01 -31.11
C HIS A 26 18.24 17.52 -29.73
N ALA A 27 17.91 16.23 -29.62
CA ALA A 27 17.69 15.57 -28.35
C ALA A 27 18.93 15.79 -27.45
N LYS A 28 18.70 16.35 -26.26
CA LYS A 28 19.78 16.66 -25.33
C LYS A 28 19.89 15.49 -24.32
N VAL A 29 21.12 15.09 -23.99
CA VAL A 29 21.36 14.24 -22.83
C VAL A 29 21.37 15.12 -21.59
N VAL A 30 20.46 14.82 -20.65
CA VAL A 30 20.36 15.51 -19.35
C VAL A 30 20.82 14.55 -18.28
N GLU A 31 21.84 14.96 -17.54
CA GLU A 31 22.51 14.11 -16.56
C GLU A 31 22.15 14.49 -15.11
N TYR A 32 21.99 13.46 -14.26
CA TYR A 32 21.83 13.59 -12.83
C TYR A 32 22.66 12.55 -12.08
N ASP A 33 23.13 12.93 -10.89
CA ASP A 33 23.76 12.04 -9.93
C ASP A 33 22.82 11.84 -8.74
N LEU A 34 22.58 10.60 -8.37
CA LEU A 34 21.73 10.19 -7.27
C LEU A 34 22.52 9.28 -6.32
N GLN A 35 22.52 9.59 -5.04
CA GLN A 35 23.20 8.81 -4.01
C GLN A 35 22.20 8.31 -2.99
N VAL A 36 22.14 6.99 -2.79
CA VAL A 36 21.34 6.36 -1.73
C VAL A 36 22.24 6.19 -0.50
N ALA A 37 21.88 6.80 0.62
CA ALA A 37 22.68 6.77 1.83
C ALA A 37 21.81 6.66 3.09
N GLU A 38 22.32 5.97 4.11
CA GLU A 38 21.69 5.94 5.43
C GLU A 38 21.97 7.26 6.17
N ALA A 39 20.95 7.78 6.84
CA ALA A 39 21.05 8.97 7.66
C ALA A 39 20.11 8.89 8.88
N ARG A 40 20.37 9.75 9.86
CA ARG A 40 19.37 10.06 10.89
C ARG A 40 18.56 11.26 10.40
N TRP A 41 17.27 11.06 10.25
CA TRP A 41 16.40 12.08 9.65
C TRP A 41 15.15 12.31 10.50
N SER A 42 14.60 13.51 10.42
CA SER A 42 13.36 13.94 11.05
C SER A 42 12.64 14.95 10.15
N PRO A 43 11.31 14.87 9.99
CA PRO A 43 10.55 15.85 9.20
C PRO A 43 10.53 17.26 9.81
N GLU A 44 10.75 17.40 11.11
CA GLU A 44 10.68 18.67 11.84
C GLU A 44 11.74 18.76 12.94
N SER A 45 12.18 20.00 13.21
CA SER A 45 12.98 20.29 14.40
C SER A 45 12.12 20.05 15.65
N GLY A 46 12.58 19.17 16.55
CA GLY A 46 11.84 18.78 17.75
C GLY A 46 11.25 17.37 17.71
N MET A 47 11.04 16.78 16.56
CA MET A 47 10.78 15.34 16.47
C MET A 47 12.10 14.55 16.59
N LYS A 48 12.05 13.43 17.33
CA LYS A 48 13.22 12.54 17.47
C LYS A 48 13.59 11.94 16.11
N ALA A 49 14.82 12.19 15.66
CA ALA A 49 15.33 11.61 14.43
C ALA A 49 15.46 10.08 14.54
N SER A 50 15.06 9.37 13.49
CA SER A 50 15.19 7.91 13.33
C SER A 50 16.10 7.54 12.17
N ARG A 51 16.44 6.27 12.04
CA ARG A 51 17.13 5.75 10.86
C ARG A 51 16.23 5.99 9.63
N ALA A 52 16.83 6.47 8.56
CA ALA A 52 16.19 6.68 7.27
C ALA A 52 17.18 6.45 6.15
N LEU A 53 16.67 6.24 4.94
CA LEU A 53 17.46 6.22 3.71
C LEU A 53 17.17 7.52 2.95
N THR A 54 18.20 8.22 2.56
CA THR A 54 18.09 9.52 1.90
C THR A 54 18.62 9.46 0.47
N LEU A 55 18.06 10.30 -0.37
CA LEU A 55 18.54 10.53 -1.73
C LEU A 55 19.21 11.90 -1.81
N ASN A 56 20.51 11.92 -2.04
CA ASN A 56 21.34 13.14 -1.97
C ASN A 56 21.17 13.90 -0.65
N GLY A 57 20.96 13.17 0.45
CA GLY A 57 20.78 13.72 1.80
C GLY A 57 19.39 14.26 2.11
N GLY A 58 18.41 14.14 1.21
CA GLY A 58 17.04 14.59 1.38
C GLY A 58 15.99 13.48 1.37
N ILE A 59 14.82 13.76 1.95
CA ILE A 59 13.56 13.03 1.79
C ILE A 59 12.46 14.06 1.58
N PRO A 60 11.77 14.05 0.42
CA PRO A 60 12.08 13.27 -0.77
C PRO A 60 13.45 13.64 -1.38
N GLY A 61 13.93 12.79 -2.28
CA GLY A 61 15.08 13.07 -3.14
C GLY A 61 14.82 14.24 -4.11
N PRO A 62 15.82 14.63 -4.94
CA PRO A 62 15.70 15.75 -5.84
C PRO A 62 14.60 15.56 -6.89
N THR A 63 13.98 16.65 -7.33
CA THR A 63 13.10 16.67 -8.50
C THR A 63 13.94 16.68 -9.76
N PHE A 64 13.83 15.64 -10.60
CA PHE A 64 14.42 15.63 -11.92
C PHE A 64 13.52 16.39 -12.89
N ARG A 65 14.09 17.32 -13.65
CA ARG A 65 13.38 18.07 -14.69
C ARG A 65 13.99 17.81 -16.05
N PHE A 66 13.16 17.35 -16.95
CA PHE A 66 13.52 17.01 -18.32
C PHE A 66 12.55 17.67 -19.31
N ARG A 67 12.83 17.50 -20.58
CA ARG A 67 11.94 17.84 -21.67
C ARG A 67 11.66 16.60 -22.52
N GLU A 68 10.44 16.45 -22.98
CA GLU A 68 10.05 15.38 -23.89
C GLU A 68 10.96 15.34 -25.12
N GLY A 69 11.52 14.17 -25.43
CA GLY A 69 12.46 13.93 -26.51
C GLY A 69 13.93 14.06 -26.12
N ASP A 70 14.24 14.50 -24.87
CA ASP A 70 15.60 14.38 -24.33
C ASP A 70 15.93 12.92 -23.99
N THR A 71 17.21 12.67 -23.70
CA THR A 71 17.68 11.42 -23.10
C THR A 71 18.05 11.69 -21.65
N ALA A 72 17.45 10.93 -20.73
CA ALA A 72 17.86 10.93 -19.35
C ALA A 72 19.11 10.05 -19.18
N ARG A 73 20.13 10.55 -18.47
CA ARG A 73 21.28 9.76 -18.00
C ARG A 73 21.44 9.98 -16.51
N ILE A 74 21.16 8.96 -15.71
CA ILE A 74 21.12 9.07 -14.26
C ILE A 74 22.11 8.07 -13.66
N ARG A 75 23.10 8.57 -12.94
CA ARG A 75 24.07 7.76 -12.23
C ARG A 75 23.59 7.57 -10.79
N VAL A 76 23.23 6.34 -10.43
CA VAL A 76 22.77 5.97 -9.10
C VAL A 76 23.89 5.27 -8.36
N LYS A 77 24.36 5.86 -7.27
CA LYS A 77 25.40 5.30 -6.39
C LYS A 77 24.79 4.80 -5.09
N ASN A 78 25.02 3.53 -4.80
CA ASN A 78 24.66 2.92 -3.53
C ASN A 78 25.76 3.16 -2.48
N LEU A 79 25.48 3.99 -1.49
CA LEU A 79 26.38 4.26 -0.35
C LEU A 79 26.00 3.49 0.91
N LEU A 80 25.04 2.57 0.83
CA LEU A 80 24.70 1.69 1.93
C LEU A 80 25.85 0.72 2.22
N LYS A 81 25.99 0.28 3.47
CA LYS A 81 27.15 -0.54 3.89
C LYS A 81 27.03 -2.00 3.48
N ARG A 82 25.82 -2.56 3.45
CA ARG A 82 25.58 -4.00 3.26
C ARG A 82 24.36 -4.29 2.39
N GLU A 83 23.44 -3.34 2.29
CA GLU A 83 22.16 -3.51 1.61
C GLU A 83 22.33 -3.16 0.12
N GLU A 84 21.75 -3.96 -0.75
CA GLU A 84 21.54 -3.56 -2.14
C GLU A 84 20.43 -2.51 -2.23
N THR A 85 20.30 -1.86 -3.36
CA THR A 85 19.22 -0.91 -3.64
C THR A 85 18.81 -0.96 -5.10
N SER A 86 17.69 -0.33 -5.42
CA SER A 86 17.21 -0.14 -6.79
C SER A 86 16.55 1.22 -6.94
N ILE A 87 16.37 1.67 -8.17
CA ILE A 87 15.53 2.83 -8.49
C ILE A 87 14.66 2.47 -9.69
N HIS A 88 13.37 2.47 -9.47
CA HIS A 88 12.35 2.35 -10.51
C HIS A 88 11.85 3.72 -10.94
N TRP A 89 11.63 3.90 -12.24
CA TRP A 89 11.15 5.14 -12.87
C TRP A 89 9.64 5.05 -13.08
N HIS A 90 8.89 5.27 -12.03
CA HIS A 90 7.46 4.99 -11.98
C HIS A 90 6.65 5.74 -13.04
N GLY A 91 5.94 4.98 -13.88
CA GLY A 91 5.10 5.49 -14.95
C GLY A 91 5.86 5.90 -16.22
N LEU A 92 7.19 5.73 -16.29
CA LEU A 92 7.95 5.99 -17.49
C LEU A 92 7.97 4.78 -18.43
N LEU A 93 7.83 5.05 -19.74
CA LEU A 93 8.00 4.08 -20.81
C LEU A 93 9.49 3.97 -21.17
N VAL A 94 10.19 3.09 -20.48
CA VAL A 94 11.62 2.86 -20.62
C VAL A 94 11.90 1.46 -21.19
N PRO A 95 13.09 1.21 -21.79
CA PRO A 95 13.48 -0.17 -22.10
C PRO A 95 13.42 -1.06 -20.85
N ASN A 96 12.93 -2.30 -20.96
CA ASN A 96 12.74 -3.21 -19.84
C ASN A 96 13.96 -3.32 -18.92
N SER A 97 15.17 -3.43 -19.47
CA SER A 97 16.43 -3.48 -18.72
C SER A 97 16.78 -2.19 -17.94
N GLN A 98 16.02 -1.12 -18.13
CA GLN A 98 16.20 0.18 -17.46
C GLN A 98 15.08 0.48 -16.45
N ASP A 99 14.10 -0.40 -16.31
CA ASP A 99 12.91 -0.20 -15.49
C ASP A 99 13.21 -0.10 -13.97
N GLY A 100 14.23 -0.83 -13.50
CA GLY A 100 14.74 -0.69 -12.15
C GLY A 100 14.12 -1.62 -11.11
N VAL A 101 13.29 -2.60 -11.49
CA VAL A 101 12.79 -3.63 -10.57
C VAL A 101 13.88 -4.70 -10.38
N PRO A 102 14.39 -4.89 -9.14
CA PRO A 102 15.49 -5.81 -8.89
C PRO A 102 15.11 -7.25 -9.28
N HIS A 103 16.04 -7.93 -9.94
CA HIS A 103 15.94 -9.30 -10.45
C HIS A 103 14.93 -9.51 -11.59
N VAL A 104 13.80 -8.82 -11.62
CA VAL A 104 12.77 -8.96 -12.68
C VAL A 104 13.24 -8.31 -13.97
N THR A 105 13.56 -7.04 -13.93
CA THR A 105 13.94 -6.23 -15.11
C THR A 105 15.40 -5.80 -15.10
N THR A 106 15.92 -5.49 -13.93
CA THR A 106 17.23 -4.85 -13.76
C THR A 106 17.98 -5.53 -12.59
N PRO A 107 19.28 -5.87 -12.71
CA PRO A 107 20.03 -6.33 -11.54
C PRO A 107 20.03 -5.27 -10.43
N PRO A 108 19.97 -5.63 -9.13
CA PRO A 108 20.06 -4.66 -8.04
C PRO A 108 21.43 -3.97 -8.02
N ILE A 109 21.52 -2.80 -7.41
CA ILE A 109 22.75 -2.02 -7.25
C ILE A 109 23.38 -2.44 -5.91
N GLN A 110 24.49 -3.14 -5.96
CA GLN A 110 25.18 -3.64 -4.77
C GLN A 110 25.78 -2.51 -3.93
N ALA A 111 26.07 -2.78 -2.65
CA ALA A 111 26.72 -1.84 -1.75
C ALA A 111 28.05 -1.33 -2.35
N GLY A 112 28.22 -0.01 -2.48
CA GLY A 112 29.36 0.65 -3.11
C GLY A 112 29.32 0.73 -4.63
N GLU A 113 28.40 0.04 -5.32
CA GLU A 113 28.24 0.06 -6.78
C GLU A 113 27.65 1.39 -7.27
N THR A 114 27.97 1.74 -8.52
CA THR A 114 27.33 2.81 -9.26
C THR A 114 26.75 2.23 -10.54
N ARG A 115 25.46 2.46 -10.78
CA ARG A 115 24.76 2.08 -12.01
C ARG A 115 24.34 3.31 -12.80
N VAL A 116 24.47 3.24 -14.10
CA VAL A 116 24.01 4.27 -15.03
C VAL A 116 22.75 3.78 -15.72
N PHE A 117 21.69 4.55 -15.57
CA PHE A 117 20.44 4.40 -16.33
C PHE A 117 20.44 5.42 -17.46
N GLU A 118 20.19 4.96 -18.68
CA GLU A 118 20.14 5.83 -19.86
C GLU A 118 19.00 5.43 -20.77
N PHE A 119 18.04 6.34 -20.97
CA PHE A 119 16.85 6.06 -21.75
C PHE A 119 16.26 7.33 -22.37
N PRO A 120 15.61 7.22 -23.57
CA PRO A 120 14.91 8.33 -24.19
C PRO A 120 13.61 8.64 -23.46
N LEU A 121 13.30 9.93 -23.34
CA LEU A 121 12.06 10.42 -22.73
C LEU A 121 10.98 10.58 -23.81
N ARG A 122 10.10 9.57 -23.93
CA ARG A 122 9.08 9.47 -24.99
C ARG A 122 7.77 10.16 -24.65
N GLN A 123 7.63 10.71 -23.44
CA GLN A 123 6.39 11.22 -22.87
C GLN A 123 6.64 12.45 -22.01
N ALA A 124 5.63 13.30 -21.88
CA ALA A 124 5.63 14.42 -20.95
C ALA A 124 4.72 14.13 -19.76
N GLY A 125 4.86 14.88 -18.67
CA GLY A 125 3.99 14.85 -17.52
C GLY A 125 4.70 14.83 -16.17
N THR A 126 3.93 14.54 -15.12
CA THR A 126 4.36 14.41 -13.73
C THR A 126 4.50 12.95 -13.38
N TYR A 127 5.68 12.56 -12.91
CA TYR A 127 6.05 11.18 -12.55
C TYR A 127 6.89 11.22 -11.28
N TRP A 128 7.35 10.04 -10.84
CA TRP A 128 8.20 9.91 -9.67
C TRP A 128 9.17 8.73 -9.81
N TYR A 129 10.06 8.56 -8.85
CA TYR A 129 10.97 7.42 -8.78
C TYR A 129 11.12 6.97 -7.34
N HIS A 130 11.30 5.66 -7.14
CA HIS A 130 11.45 5.06 -5.81
C HIS A 130 12.20 3.74 -5.86
N SER A 131 12.61 3.23 -4.70
CA SER A 131 13.20 1.90 -4.60
C SER A 131 12.14 0.81 -4.72
N HIS A 132 12.48 -0.25 -5.41
CA HIS A 132 11.76 -1.53 -5.41
C HIS A 132 12.48 -2.61 -4.60
N THR A 133 13.55 -2.25 -3.89
CA THR A 133 14.26 -3.18 -3.01
C THR A 133 13.65 -3.14 -1.63
N ASP A 134 13.15 -4.31 -1.18
CA ASP A 134 12.63 -4.49 0.17
C ASP A 134 11.68 -3.34 0.59
N LEU A 135 11.72 -2.89 1.82
CA LEU A 135 10.90 -1.80 2.34
C LEU A 135 11.60 -0.42 2.31
N GLN A 136 12.53 -0.22 1.35
CA GLN A 136 13.31 1.02 1.25
C GLN A 136 12.48 2.25 0.87
N GLU A 137 11.37 2.07 0.15
CA GLU A 137 10.42 3.14 -0.14
C GLU A 137 9.89 3.77 1.15
N GLN A 138 9.40 3.00 2.11
CA GLN A 138 8.97 3.48 3.42
C GLN A 138 10.12 4.16 4.18
N SER A 139 11.36 3.73 3.93
CA SER A 139 12.56 4.30 4.57
C SER A 139 12.97 5.66 4.01
N GLY A 140 12.38 6.11 2.87
CA GLY A 140 12.61 7.44 2.29
C GLY A 140 13.28 7.45 0.91
N VAL A 141 13.41 6.30 0.22
CA VAL A 141 14.05 6.21 -1.11
C VAL A 141 13.00 6.49 -2.18
N TYR A 142 12.63 7.76 -2.35
CA TYR A 142 11.72 8.25 -3.38
C TYR A 142 11.98 9.73 -3.73
N GLY A 143 11.57 10.14 -4.94
CA GLY A 143 11.65 11.52 -5.42
C GLY A 143 10.79 11.73 -6.67
N SER A 144 10.80 12.91 -7.25
CA SER A 144 9.88 13.32 -8.31
C SER A 144 10.55 13.54 -9.66
N ILE A 145 9.78 13.36 -10.73
CA ILE A 145 10.19 13.61 -12.14
C ILE A 145 9.14 14.51 -12.79
N VAL A 146 9.60 15.56 -13.46
CA VAL A 146 8.76 16.38 -14.33
C VAL A 146 9.38 16.37 -15.74
N ILE A 147 8.60 15.97 -16.72
CA ILE A 147 8.99 15.99 -18.13
C ILE A 147 8.12 17.04 -18.84
N GLU A 148 8.72 18.16 -19.24
CA GLU A 148 8.02 19.24 -19.90
C GLU A 148 7.67 18.84 -21.35
N PRO A 149 6.41 19.03 -21.79
CA PRO A 149 6.03 18.71 -23.19
C PRO A 149 6.73 19.60 -24.19
N LYS A 150 7.08 19.06 -25.37
CA LYS A 150 7.72 19.81 -26.46
C LYS A 150 6.97 21.07 -26.86
N GLY A 151 5.63 20.99 -26.90
CA GLY A 151 4.72 22.09 -27.21
C GLY A 151 4.43 23.03 -26.04
N GLY A 152 4.99 22.74 -24.86
CA GLY A 152 4.64 23.37 -23.60
C GLY A 152 3.26 22.90 -23.08
N GLU A 153 2.98 23.21 -21.84
CA GLU A 153 1.76 22.79 -21.15
C GLU A 153 0.47 23.22 -21.85
N ARG A 154 -0.50 22.31 -22.01
CA ARG A 154 -1.81 22.61 -22.61
C ARG A 154 -2.58 23.66 -21.80
N VAL A 155 -2.61 23.49 -20.48
CA VAL A 155 -3.22 24.47 -19.57
C VAL A 155 -2.12 25.37 -19.03
N LYS A 156 -2.11 26.63 -19.51
CA LYS A 156 -1.10 27.63 -19.09
C LYS A 156 -1.37 28.12 -17.69
N THR A 157 -0.31 28.19 -16.90
CA THR A 157 -0.30 28.70 -15.51
C THR A 157 0.89 29.64 -15.31
N ALA A 158 0.81 30.53 -14.35
CA ALA A 158 1.90 31.46 -14.04
C ALA A 158 3.07 30.74 -13.35
N ARG A 159 2.80 29.66 -12.65
CA ARG A 159 3.77 28.84 -11.89
C ARG A 159 3.33 27.39 -11.84
N ASP A 160 4.31 26.50 -11.59
CA ASP A 160 4.07 25.13 -11.17
C ASP A 160 4.85 24.80 -9.91
N HIS A 161 4.28 23.98 -9.04
CA HIS A 161 4.93 23.42 -7.87
C HIS A 161 4.77 21.91 -7.86
N VAL A 162 5.87 21.21 -7.63
CA VAL A 162 5.83 19.76 -7.38
C VAL A 162 5.62 19.55 -5.89
N VAL A 163 4.65 18.72 -5.57
CA VAL A 163 4.31 18.36 -4.19
C VAL A 163 4.30 16.83 -4.08
N VAL A 164 5.27 16.30 -3.37
CA VAL A 164 5.36 14.89 -3.02
C VAL A 164 4.72 14.70 -1.66
N LEU A 165 3.56 14.05 -1.64
CA LEU A 165 2.90 13.62 -0.42
C LEU A 165 3.52 12.30 0.04
N SER A 166 3.70 12.13 1.34
CA SER A 166 4.19 10.88 1.91
C SER A 166 3.76 10.71 3.37
N ASP A 167 3.83 9.49 3.82
CA ASP A 167 3.65 9.11 5.22
C ASP A 167 5.02 8.86 5.87
N TRP A 168 5.10 9.00 7.18
CA TRP A 168 6.33 8.85 7.93
C TRP A 168 6.10 8.16 9.26
N THR A 169 6.91 7.15 9.56
CA THR A 169 6.99 6.51 10.87
C THR A 169 8.45 6.42 11.33
N ARG A 170 8.67 6.46 12.65
CA ARG A 170 9.99 6.21 13.25
C ARG A 170 10.24 4.72 13.46
N GLU A 171 9.24 3.89 13.26
CA GLU A 171 9.39 2.43 13.36
C GLU A 171 10.24 1.92 12.20
N ASN A 172 10.97 0.84 12.45
CA ASN A 172 11.63 0.11 11.38
C ASN A 172 10.55 -0.54 10.50
N PRO A 173 10.59 -0.38 9.16
CA PRO A 173 9.60 -0.99 8.27
C PRO A 173 9.40 -2.50 8.44
N HIS A 174 10.46 -3.24 8.76
CA HIS A 174 10.34 -4.68 9.06
C HIS A 174 9.57 -4.96 10.36
N GLU A 175 9.68 -4.07 11.38
CA GLU A 175 8.87 -4.15 12.59
C GLU A 175 7.40 -3.80 12.31
N VAL A 176 7.16 -2.88 11.35
CA VAL A 176 5.81 -2.62 10.86
C VAL A 176 5.25 -3.86 10.19
N MET A 177 5.97 -4.43 9.23
CA MET A 177 5.56 -5.65 8.52
C MET A 177 5.27 -6.80 9.48
N ARG A 178 6.18 -7.08 10.43
CA ARG A 178 5.95 -8.10 11.46
C ARG A 178 4.70 -7.84 12.29
N SER A 179 4.42 -6.59 12.66
CA SER A 179 3.22 -6.25 13.41
C SER A 179 1.94 -6.45 12.63
N LEU A 180 1.98 -6.19 11.31
CA LEU A 180 0.86 -6.46 10.41
C LEU A 180 0.64 -7.97 10.25
N MET A 181 1.71 -8.74 10.00
CA MET A 181 1.65 -10.21 9.89
C MET A 181 1.09 -10.89 11.15
N ARG A 182 1.30 -10.30 12.31
CA ARG A 182 0.76 -10.81 13.58
C ARG A 182 -0.72 -10.50 13.77
N GLY A 183 -1.34 -9.67 12.93
CA GLY A 183 -2.71 -9.21 13.14
C GLY A 183 -2.87 -8.34 14.39
N SER A 184 -1.90 -7.46 14.67
CA SER A 184 -1.86 -6.66 15.89
C SER A 184 -2.83 -5.47 15.86
N ASP A 185 -3.68 -5.36 16.87
CA ASP A 185 -4.59 -4.22 17.07
C ASP A 185 -3.90 -2.91 17.46
N TRP A 186 -2.56 -2.92 17.64
CA TRP A 186 -1.80 -1.74 18.06
C TRP A 186 -1.99 -0.53 17.17
N TYR A 187 -1.99 -0.74 15.83
CA TYR A 187 -2.19 0.38 14.90
C TYR A 187 -3.62 0.90 14.92
N ALA A 188 -4.62 0.03 15.02
CA ALA A 188 -6.01 0.42 15.19
C ALA A 188 -6.19 1.22 16.49
N PHE A 189 -5.61 0.77 17.59
CA PHE A 189 -5.59 1.50 18.86
C PHE A 189 -4.91 2.88 18.73
N LYS A 190 -3.71 2.94 18.15
CA LYS A 190 -2.94 4.18 18.00
C LYS A 190 -3.66 5.22 17.12
N LYS A 191 -4.45 4.78 16.13
CA LYS A 191 -5.28 5.63 15.26
C LYS A 191 -6.62 6.03 15.90
N GLY A 192 -7.03 5.39 17.00
CA GLY A 192 -8.38 5.52 17.56
C GLY A 192 -9.45 4.88 16.67
N ALA A 193 -9.08 3.83 15.94
CA ALA A 193 -9.92 3.05 15.02
C ALA A 193 -10.31 1.68 15.60
N MET A 194 -9.99 1.40 16.87
CA MET A 194 -10.32 0.16 17.53
C MET A 194 -11.83 -0.04 17.62
N GLN A 195 -12.32 -1.14 17.07
CA GLN A 195 -13.73 -1.51 17.15
C GLN A 195 -13.99 -2.34 18.40
N SER A 196 -14.89 -1.87 19.25
CA SER A 196 -15.20 -2.47 20.53
C SER A 196 -16.71 -2.47 20.81
N VAL A 197 -17.15 -3.33 21.72
CA VAL A 197 -18.56 -3.39 22.16
C VAL A 197 -19.04 -2.03 22.69
N LEU A 198 -18.22 -1.37 23.53
CA LEU A 198 -18.56 -0.06 24.06
C LEU A 198 -18.55 1.03 22.97
N GLY A 199 -17.64 0.94 22.01
CA GLY A 199 -17.60 1.82 20.84
C GLY A 199 -18.85 1.67 19.98
N ALA A 200 -19.24 0.44 19.66
CA ALA A 200 -20.47 0.13 18.92
C ALA A 200 -21.73 0.62 19.64
N ALA A 201 -21.80 0.43 20.97
CA ALA A 201 -22.91 0.95 21.77
C ALA A 201 -23.01 2.48 21.71
N LYS A 202 -21.87 3.18 21.82
CA LYS A 202 -21.83 4.65 21.70
C LYS A 202 -22.20 5.15 20.30
N ALA A 203 -21.84 4.40 19.27
CA ALA A 203 -22.19 4.71 17.88
C ALA A 203 -23.64 4.34 17.52
N GLY A 204 -24.36 3.59 18.37
CA GLY A 204 -25.70 3.07 18.08
C GLY A 204 -25.71 1.89 17.10
N SER A 205 -24.55 1.23 16.88
CA SER A 205 -24.32 0.19 15.87
C SER A 205 -24.02 -1.19 16.48
N LEU A 206 -24.63 -1.51 17.63
CA LEU A 206 -24.44 -2.83 18.26
C LEU A 206 -24.94 -4.00 17.40
N ALA A 207 -26.03 -3.78 16.65
CA ALA A 207 -26.55 -4.80 15.75
C ALA A 207 -25.55 -5.12 14.63
N ASP A 208 -25.00 -4.10 13.99
CA ASP A 208 -24.01 -4.22 12.91
C ASP A 208 -22.72 -4.89 13.43
N PHE A 209 -22.30 -4.53 14.65
CA PHE A 209 -21.18 -5.17 15.31
C PHE A 209 -21.37 -6.69 15.44
N TRP A 210 -22.53 -7.12 15.95
CA TRP A 210 -22.82 -8.56 16.13
C TRP A 210 -23.09 -9.28 14.81
N ASP A 211 -23.66 -8.62 13.79
CA ASP A 211 -23.85 -9.19 12.46
C ASP A 211 -22.50 -9.43 11.76
N ARG A 212 -21.55 -8.52 11.93
CA ARG A 212 -20.16 -8.68 11.47
C ARG A 212 -19.50 -9.89 12.16
N GLU A 213 -19.55 -9.97 13.50
CA GLU A 213 -19.02 -11.09 14.27
C GLU A 213 -19.64 -12.43 13.82
N ARG A 214 -20.98 -12.46 13.65
CA ARG A 214 -21.70 -13.64 13.17
C ARG A 214 -21.23 -14.07 11.77
N SER A 215 -20.93 -13.11 10.92
CA SER A 215 -20.46 -13.34 9.54
C SER A 215 -18.97 -13.70 9.46
N ARG A 216 -18.29 -13.88 10.59
CA ARG A 216 -16.86 -14.19 10.69
C ARG A 216 -15.95 -13.12 10.09
N MET A 217 -16.42 -11.87 10.05
CA MET A 217 -15.63 -10.75 9.55
C MET A 217 -14.88 -10.10 10.71
N PRO A 218 -13.52 -10.06 10.66
CA PRO A 218 -12.74 -9.38 11.69
C PRO A 218 -12.99 -7.86 11.68
N ALA A 219 -12.57 -7.18 12.72
CA ALA A 219 -12.60 -5.72 12.77
C ALA A 219 -11.82 -5.13 11.59
N MET A 220 -12.37 -4.09 10.98
CA MET A 220 -11.84 -3.52 9.75
C MET A 220 -11.30 -2.13 9.96
N ASP A 221 -10.25 -1.81 9.21
CA ASP A 221 -9.64 -0.51 9.18
C ASP A 221 -9.50 -0.02 7.73
N VAL A 222 -9.42 1.29 7.53
CA VAL A 222 -9.24 1.89 6.21
C VAL A 222 -7.76 2.10 5.83
N SER A 223 -6.85 1.89 6.78
CA SER A 223 -5.40 1.96 6.58
C SER A 223 -4.68 1.03 7.54
N ASP A 224 -3.54 0.48 7.11
CA ASP A 224 -2.82 -0.55 7.89
C ASP A 224 -1.97 0.03 9.02
N VAL A 225 -1.30 1.16 8.77
CA VAL A 225 -0.23 1.68 9.63
C VAL A 225 -0.66 2.99 10.30
N ALA A 226 -0.32 3.13 11.59
CA ALA A 226 -0.49 4.39 12.32
C ALA A 226 0.77 5.24 12.21
N TYR A 227 0.79 6.14 11.25
CA TYR A 227 1.93 7.01 10.97
C TYR A 227 2.15 8.10 12.03
N ASP A 228 3.40 8.53 12.20
CA ASP A 228 3.77 9.61 13.11
C ASP A 228 3.59 11.00 12.47
N ALA A 229 3.62 11.07 11.12
CA ALA A 229 3.40 12.29 10.36
C ALA A 229 3.00 12.02 8.92
N PHE A 230 2.25 12.97 8.34
CA PHE A 230 1.97 13.08 6.91
C PHE A 230 2.68 14.31 6.37
N LEU A 231 3.32 14.19 5.20
CA LEU A 231 4.28 15.16 4.73
C LEU A 231 3.97 15.63 3.31
N ALA A 232 4.28 16.91 3.07
CA ALA A 232 4.39 17.51 1.75
C ALA A 232 5.86 17.93 1.56
N ASN A 233 6.54 17.37 0.56
CA ASN A 233 7.97 17.61 0.32
C ASN A 233 8.84 17.44 1.58
N GLY A 234 8.57 16.40 2.36
CA GLY A 234 9.31 16.05 3.57
C GLY A 234 9.00 16.88 4.83
N LYS A 235 7.95 17.72 4.82
CA LYS A 235 7.53 18.55 5.96
C LYS A 235 6.02 18.44 6.17
N ARG A 236 5.55 18.59 7.42
CA ARG A 236 4.11 18.66 7.70
C ARG A 236 3.42 19.85 7.07
N SER A 237 4.15 20.96 6.91
CA SER A 237 3.63 22.22 6.37
C SER A 237 4.65 22.90 5.49
N ILE A 238 4.24 23.36 4.30
CA ILE A 238 5.08 24.11 3.35
C ILE A 238 4.36 25.36 2.84
N ASP A 239 5.12 26.37 2.46
CA ASP A 239 4.63 27.56 1.77
C ASP A 239 4.92 27.47 0.27
N LEU A 240 3.89 27.68 -0.53
CA LEU A 240 3.96 27.72 -2.00
C LEU A 240 3.97 29.19 -2.47
N LYS A 241 4.79 29.47 -3.48
CA LYS A 241 4.86 30.81 -4.08
C LYS A 241 3.65 31.03 -5.00
N GLY A 242 2.97 32.15 -4.84
CA GLY A 242 1.86 32.56 -5.70
C GLY A 242 1.47 34.02 -5.42
N LYS A 243 1.21 34.81 -6.47
CA LYS A 243 0.71 36.18 -6.34
C LYS A 243 -0.82 36.21 -6.46
N PRO A 244 -1.51 37.17 -5.85
CA PRO A 244 -2.94 37.37 -6.01
C PRO A 244 -3.38 37.32 -7.46
N GLY A 245 -4.43 36.54 -7.75
CA GLY A 245 -5.00 36.34 -9.08
C GLY A 245 -4.28 35.32 -9.97
N GLU A 246 -3.03 34.93 -9.64
CA GLU A 246 -2.30 33.93 -10.43
C GLU A 246 -3.02 32.56 -10.42
N ARG A 247 -2.96 31.88 -11.57
CA ARG A 247 -3.28 30.47 -11.67
C ARG A 247 -1.99 29.68 -11.43
N VAL A 248 -2.01 28.76 -10.48
CA VAL A 248 -0.86 27.96 -10.04
C VAL A 248 -1.19 26.49 -10.26
N ARG A 249 -0.30 25.76 -10.94
CA ARG A 249 -0.36 24.31 -11.10
C ARG A 249 0.32 23.66 -9.91
N LEU A 250 -0.34 22.70 -9.32
CA LEU A 250 0.23 21.80 -8.32
C LEU A 250 0.34 20.42 -8.95
N ARG A 251 1.55 19.92 -9.05
CA ARG A 251 1.87 18.57 -9.51
C ARG A 251 1.95 17.68 -8.29
N ILE A 252 0.85 17.03 -7.97
CA ILE A 252 0.71 16.23 -6.76
C ILE A 252 1.11 14.79 -7.08
N ILE A 253 1.99 14.24 -6.27
CA ILE A 253 2.46 12.86 -6.32
C ILE A 253 2.18 12.23 -4.96
N ASN A 254 1.49 11.10 -4.90
CA ASN A 254 1.37 10.34 -3.67
C ASN A 254 2.48 9.26 -3.61
N ALA A 255 3.53 9.55 -2.87
CA ALA A 255 4.64 8.64 -2.58
C ALA A 255 4.52 8.06 -1.15
N GLY A 256 3.31 7.98 -0.60
CA GLY A 256 3.04 7.28 0.66
C GLY A 256 3.15 5.77 0.47
N ALA A 257 3.71 5.06 1.45
CA ALA A 257 3.85 3.61 1.42
C ALA A 257 2.52 2.89 1.67
N ALA A 258 1.63 3.48 2.51
CA ALA A 258 0.33 2.88 2.84
C ALA A 258 -0.79 3.90 3.06
N THR A 259 -0.65 5.15 2.57
CA THR A 259 -1.62 6.22 2.84
C THR A 259 -2.27 6.75 1.57
N TYR A 260 -3.60 6.64 1.48
CA TYR A 260 -4.42 7.45 0.59
C TYR A 260 -4.61 8.85 1.16
N PHE A 261 -4.67 9.86 0.30
CA PHE A 261 -4.92 11.24 0.72
C PHE A 261 -6.17 11.81 0.05
N TYR A 262 -6.98 12.53 0.84
CA TYR A 262 -7.97 13.46 0.33
C TYR A 262 -7.36 14.84 0.16
N LEU A 263 -7.20 15.28 -1.09
CA LEU A 263 -6.73 16.63 -1.42
C LEU A 263 -7.91 17.59 -1.56
N GLN A 264 -7.85 18.73 -0.90
CA GLN A 264 -8.83 19.80 -1.01
C GLN A 264 -8.20 21.17 -0.78
N SER A 265 -8.87 22.23 -1.22
CA SER A 265 -8.35 23.60 -1.15
C SER A 265 -9.33 24.58 -0.54
N ALA A 266 -8.84 25.42 0.38
CA ALA A 266 -9.58 26.56 0.90
C ALA A 266 -9.81 27.67 -0.14
N THR A 267 -9.06 27.65 -1.27
CA THR A 267 -9.29 28.63 -2.37
C THR A 267 -10.55 28.35 -3.19
N GLY A 268 -11.27 27.28 -2.90
CA GLY A 268 -12.42 26.78 -3.66
C GLY A 268 -12.07 25.56 -4.51
N PRO A 269 -12.97 25.17 -5.43
CA PRO A 269 -12.75 23.99 -6.28
C PRO A 269 -11.46 24.10 -7.09
N MET A 270 -10.72 22.98 -7.17
CA MET A 270 -9.52 22.85 -7.98
C MET A 270 -9.90 22.44 -9.40
N THR A 271 -9.13 22.85 -10.41
CA THR A 271 -9.28 22.34 -11.78
C THR A 271 -8.32 21.20 -12.00
N LEU A 272 -8.82 19.98 -12.15
CA LEU A 272 -8.00 18.83 -12.53
C LEU A 272 -7.68 18.90 -14.01
N VAL A 273 -6.39 18.77 -14.39
CA VAL A 273 -5.90 18.98 -15.76
C VAL A 273 -5.06 17.82 -16.29
N ALA A 274 -4.48 16.99 -15.41
CA ALA A 274 -3.75 15.79 -15.80
C ALA A 274 -3.81 14.74 -14.69
N SER A 275 -3.64 13.47 -15.06
CA SER A 275 -3.52 12.32 -14.16
C SER A 275 -2.48 11.37 -14.73
N ASP A 276 -1.59 10.84 -13.87
CA ASP A 276 -0.51 9.92 -14.22
C ASP A 276 0.29 10.39 -15.45
N GLY A 277 0.62 11.70 -15.45
CA GLY A 277 1.39 12.31 -16.52
C GLY A 277 0.64 12.56 -17.84
N LYS A 278 -0.66 12.20 -17.94
CA LYS A 278 -1.48 12.37 -19.14
C LYS A 278 -2.51 13.49 -18.94
N ASP A 279 -2.60 14.40 -19.92
CA ASP A 279 -3.61 15.44 -19.92
C ASP A 279 -5.02 14.86 -19.98
N VAL A 280 -5.92 15.43 -19.20
CA VAL A 280 -7.36 15.18 -19.28
C VAL A 280 -8.11 16.45 -19.63
N LYS A 281 -9.34 16.32 -20.14
CA LYS A 281 -10.24 17.47 -20.32
C LYS A 281 -10.47 18.14 -18.97
N PRO A 282 -10.14 19.43 -18.80
CA PRO A 282 -10.19 20.09 -17.50
C PRO A 282 -11.60 20.09 -16.91
N PHE A 283 -11.73 19.75 -15.63
CA PHE A 283 -12.97 19.85 -14.88
C PHE A 283 -12.73 20.26 -13.41
N GLN A 284 -13.77 20.78 -12.77
CA GLN A 284 -13.70 21.23 -11.38
C GLN A 284 -13.90 20.05 -10.42
N ILE A 285 -13.10 20.03 -9.34
CA ILE A 285 -13.21 19.05 -8.26
C ILE A 285 -13.04 19.75 -6.90
N LYS A 286 -13.94 19.46 -5.95
CA LYS A 286 -13.88 20.01 -4.60
C LYS A 286 -12.90 19.22 -3.71
N ARG A 287 -12.95 17.89 -3.80
CA ARG A 287 -12.11 16.96 -3.05
C ARG A 287 -11.67 15.81 -3.97
N LEU A 288 -10.41 15.44 -3.90
CA LEU A 288 -9.79 14.42 -4.75
C LEU A 288 -9.16 13.35 -3.86
N LEU A 289 -9.60 12.10 -4.00
CA LEU A 289 -8.90 10.94 -3.43
C LEU A 289 -7.71 10.60 -4.32
N ILE A 290 -6.53 10.44 -3.71
CA ILE A 290 -5.28 10.09 -4.39
C ILE A 290 -4.73 8.82 -3.76
N GLY A 291 -4.70 7.73 -4.54
CA GLY A 291 -4.05 6.46 -4.15
C GLY A 291 -2.52 6.56 -4.20
N MET A 292 -1.84 5.62 -3.53
CA MET A 292 -0.39 5.50 -3.62
C MET A 292 0.02 5.36 -5.09
N ALA A 293 1.13 5.99 -5.44
CA ALA A 293 1.72 6.03 -6.78
C ALA A 293 0.91 6.79 -7.85
N GLU A 294 -0.29 7.25 -7.56
CA GLU A 294 -0.99 8.13 -8.50
C GLU A 294 -0.39 9.53 -8.52
N THR A 295 -0.46 10.17 -9.69
CA THR A 295 -0.14 11.59 -9.83
C THR A 295 -1.31 12.36 -10.41
N TYR A 296 -1.52 13.58 -9.90
CA TYR A 296 -2.54 14.49 -10.41
C TYR A 296 -1.99 15.91 -10.53
N ASP A 297 -2.24 16.55 -11.66
CA ASP A 297 -2.00 17.98 -11.81
C ASP A 297 -3.32 18.74 -11.60
N VAL A 298 -3.35 19.60 -10.60
CA VAL A 298 -4.50 20.47 -10.33
C VAL A 298 -4.11 21.94 -10.42
N VAL A 299 -5.02 22.77 -10.85
CA VAL A 299 -4.81 24.23 -10.95
C VAL A 299 -5.70 24.92 -9.94
N VAL A 300 -5.08 25.75 -9.10
CA VAL A 300 -5.75 26.63 -8.14
C VAL A 300 -5.57 28.09 -8.54
N ARG A 301 -6.52 28.97 -8.18
CA ARG A 301 -6.38 30.42 -8.32
C ARG A 301 -6.05 31.01 -6.96
N VAL A 302 -4.97 31.79 -6.89
CA VAL A 302 -4.59 32.50 -5.65
C VAL A 302 -5.60 33.64 -5.40
N PRO A 303 -6.30 33.66 -4.23
CA PRO A 303 -7.22 34.73 -3.92
C PRO A 303 -6.53 36.10 -3.78
N PRO A 304 -7.28 37.23 -3.83
CA PRO A 304 -6.71 38.59 -3.79
C PRO A 304 -5.94 38.90 -2.50
N SER A 305 -6.31 38.27 -1.39
CA SER A 305 -5.68 38.46 -0.09
C SER A 305 -5.84 37.19 0.74
N GLY A 306 -5.05 37.06 1.84
CA GLY A 306 -5.09 35.91 2.73
C GLY A 306 -4.07 34.84 2.38
N ARG A 307 -3.80 33.94 3.34
CA ARG A 307 -2.98 32.76 3.23
C ARG A 307 -3.91 31.54 3.27
N TRP A 308 -3.97 30.80 2.18
CA TRP A 308 -4.98 29.78 1.94
C TRP A 308 -4.35 28.40 1.94
N GLU A 309 -4.98 27.46 2.63
CA GLU A 309 -4.51 26.09 2.73
C GLU A 309 -5.00 25.24 1.58
N ILE A 310 -4.09 24.46 1.01
CA ILE A 310 -4.37 23.24 0.26
C ILE A 310 -3.95 22.09 1.20
N ARG A 311 -4.87 21.22 1.55
CA ARG A 311 -4.67 20.18 2.56
C ARG A 311 -4.76 18.80 1.94
N ALA A 312 -3.81 17.93 2.28
CA ALA A 312 -3.86 16.49 2.00
C ALA A 312 -4.11 15.75 3.32
N THR A 313 -5.35 15.31 3.54
CA THR A 313 -5.77 14.59 4.74
C THR A 313 -5.65 13.08 4.48
N SER A 314 -5.05 12.33 5.41
CA SER A 314 -5.03 10.86 5.34
C SER A 314 -6.45 10.29 5.30
N GLN A 315 -6.64 9.21 4.55
CA GLN A 315 -7.96 8.59 4.37
C GLN A 315 -8.57 8.15 5.70
N ASP A 316 -7.76 7.71 6.66
CA ASP A 316 -8.20 7.32 8.01
C ASP A 316 -8.53 8.53 8.92
N GLY A 317 -8.27 9.76 8.47
CA GLY A 317 -8.54 10.98 9.22
C GLY A 317 -7.63 11.21 10.43
N THR A 318 -6.48 10.49 10.53
CA THR A 318 -5.57 10.61 11.67
C THR A 318 -4.64 11.83 11.60
N GLY A 319 -4.51 12.42 10.40
CA GLY A 319 -3.69 13.63 10.22
C GLY A 319 -3.67 14.14 8.80
N HIS A 320 -2.86 15.16 8.56
CA HIS A 320 -2.76 15.80 7.26
C HIS A 320 -1.40 16.45 7.02
N ALA A 321 -1.10 16.74 5.76
CA ALA A 321 -0.05 17.64 5.32
C ALA A 321 -0.66 18.94 4.75
N SER A 322 -0.04 20.09 5.06
CA SER A 322 -0.54 21.43 4.69
C SER A 322 0.37 22.09 3.67
N MET A 323 -0.22 22.66 2.63
CA MET A 323 0.43 23.50 1.63
C MET A 323 -0.26 24.87 1.65
N TRP A 324 0.47 25.92 1.94
CA TRP A 324 -0.09 27.26 2.06
C TRP A 324 0.28 28.14 0.86
N ILE A 325 -0.68 28.88 0.34
CA ILE A 325 -0.46 29.83 -0.75
C ILE A 325 -1.03 31.22 -0.43
N GLY A 326 -0.32 32.27 -0.82
CA GLY A 326 -0.68 33.66 -0.50
C GLY A 326 -0.07 34.13 0.83
N SER A 327 -0.51 35.28 1.33
CA SER A 327 0.00 35.90 2.57
C SER A 327 -1.08 36.70 3.27
N GLY A 328 -1.02 36.78 4.59
CA GLY A 328 -1.99 37.49 5.43
C GLY A 328 -2.76 36.54 6.36
N ILE A 329 -4.05 36.81 6.57
CA ILE A 329 -4.92 36.00 7.44
C ILE A 329 -5.00 34.56 6.89
N SER A 330 -4.81 33.58 7.77
CA SER A 330 -4.86 32.18 7.40
C SER A 330 -6.31 31.67 7.24
N HIS A 331 -6.55 30.99 6.13
CA HIS A 331 -7.81 30.33 5.81
C HIS A 331 -7.56 28.82 5.66
N PRO A 332 -7.84 28.02 6.71
CA PRO A 332 -7.66 26.57 6.66
C PRO A 332 -8.65 25.93 5.70
N ALA A 333 -8.23 24.80 5.10
CA ALA A 333 -9.13 23.97 4.29
C ALA A 333 -10.17 23.28 5.19
N PRO A 334 -11.36 22.96 4.67
CA PRO A 334 -12.35 22.19 5.41
C PRO A 334 -11.79 20.85 5.89
N GLU A 335 -12.32 20.32 6.98
CA GLU A 335 -11.95 18.99 7.45
C GLU A 335 -12.61 17.88 6.62
N VAL A 336 -11.96 16.75 6.54
CA VAL A 336 -12.53 15.51 6.01
C VAL A 336 -13.10 14.73 7.19
N PRO A 337 -14.39 14.35 7.18
CA PRO A 337 -14.94 13.51 8.24
C PRO A 337 -14.14 12.21 8.39
N LYS A 338 -14.00 11.72 9.61
CA LYS A 338 -13.43 10.40 9.86
C LYS A 338 -14.32 9.31 9.27
N PRO A 339 -13.74 8.16 8.87
CA PRO A 339 -14.54 7.03 8.40
C PRO A 339 -15.43 6.49 9.53
N GLU A 340 -16.64 6.09 9.18
CA GLU A 340 -17.56 5.40 10.09
C GLU A 340 -17.23 3.90 10.08
N LEU A 341 -16.51 3.42 11.10
CA LEU A 341 -16.00 2.06 11.14
C LEU A 341 -17.03 1.01 11.57
N TYR A 342 -18.15 1.42 12.15
CA TYR A 342 -19.19 0.51 12.64
C TYR A 342 -20.36 0.33 11.66
N ASN A 343 -20.59 1.28 10.76
CA ASN A 343 -21.64 1.22 9.74
C ASN A 343 -21.04 0.94 8.37
N MET A 344 -20.77 -0.32 8.11
CA MET A 344 -20.09 -0.81 6.92
C MET A 344 -20.96 -0.77 5.66
N ASP A 345 -22.27 -1.03 5.81
CA ASP A 345 -23.20 -1.08 4.68
C ASP A 345 -23.27 0.26 3.97
N ALA A 346 -23.17 1.38 4.69
CA ALA A 346 -23.16 2.72 4.08
C ALA A 346 -21.92 2.95 3.19
N HIS A 347 -20.74 2.45 3.60
CA HIS A 347 -19.52 2.56 2.78
C HIS A 347 -19.52 1.59 1.60
N LEU A 348 -20.03 0.37 1.79
CA LEU A 348 -20.23 -0.63 0.74
C LEU A 348 -21.24 -0.14 -0.30
N MET A 349 -22.37 0.39 0.13
CA MET A 349 -23.41 0.94 -0.74
C MET A 349 -22.89 2.14 -1.53
N ALA A 350 -22.12 3.04 -0.88
CA ALA A 350 -21.50 4.18 -1.59
C ALA A 350 -20.46 3.73 -2.64
N ALA A 351 -19.78 2.61 -2.42
CA ALA A 351 -18.86 2.04 -3.42
C ALA A 351 -19.58 1.29 -4.55
N MET A 352 -20.77 0.76 -4.30
CA MET A 352 -21.60 0.05 -5.29
C MET A 352 -22.48 1.00 -6.12
N ASP A 353 -22.94 2.12 -5.53
CA ASP A 353 -23.77 3.15 -6.19
C ASP A 353 -22.93 4.22 -6.94
N GLU A 354 -21.79 3.84 -7.48
CA GLU A 354 -20.97 4.75 -8.31
C GLU A 354 -21.71 5.38 -9.51
N GLU A 355 -22.91 4.92 -9.86
CA GLU A 355 -23.69 5.49 -10.96
C GLU A 355 -24.15 6.94 -10.71
N GLU A 356 -24.29 7.36 -9.44
CA GLU A 356 -24.75 8.70 -9.05
C GLU A 356 -23.69 9.59 -8.39
N ALA A 357 -22.41 9.17 -8.30
CA ALA A 357 -21.37 9.95 -7.65
C ALA A 357 -21.21 11.33 -8.30
N THR A 358 -21.82 12.36 -7.69
CA THR A 358 -21.77 13.76 -8.15
C THR A 358 -20.40 14.41 -7.93
N GLY A 359 -19.54 13.79 -7.11
CA GLY A 359 -18.25 14.32 -6.64
C GLY A 359 -18.40 15.39 -5.56
N ASP A 360 -19.57 15.48 -4.97
CA ASP A 360 -19.88 16.36 -3.83
C ASP A 360 -19.95 15.59 -2.50
N GLU A 361 -19.73 14.27 -2.54
CA GLU A 361 -19.68 13.42 -1.36
C GLU A 361 -18.57 13.87 -0.40
N GLU A 362 -18.80 13.66 0.89
CA GLU A 362 -17.81 14.01 1.93
C GLU A 362 -16.54 13.18 1.84
N ARG A 363 -16.63 11.93 1.36
CA ARG A 363 -15.52 11.01 1.13
C ARG A 363 -15.60 10.36 -0.27
N PRO A 364 -15.35 11.16 -1.34
CA PRO A 364 -15.51 10.66 -2.71
C PRO A 364 -14.47 9.59 -3.06
N LEU A 365 -14.83 8.71 -3.97
CA LEU A 365 -13.91 7.81 -4.63
C LEU A 365 -13.03 8.54 -5.66
N SER A 366 -12.03 7.86 -6.21
CA SER A 366 -11.19 8.40 -7.29
C SER A 366 -12.05 8.81 -8.50
N PRO A 367 -11.78 9.96 -9.13
CA PRO A 367 -12.72 10.60 -10.08
C PRO A 367 -12.67 9.99 -11.49
N TYR A 368 -12.38 8.71 -11.66
CA TYR A 368 -12.13 8.10 -12.96
C TYR A 368 -13.30 8.25 -13.93
N ARG A 369 -14.54 8.07 -13.49
CA ARG A 369 -15.75 8.23 -14.33
C ARG A 369 -15.91 9.63 -14.92
N ARG A 370 -15.41 10.65 -14.23
CA ARG A 370 -15.48 12.07 -14.67
C ARG A 370 -14.33 12.45 -15.59
N MET A 371 -13.23 11.69 -15.55
CA MET A 371 -12.04 11.97 -16.35
C MET A 371 -12.28 11.58 -17.82
N ARG A 372 -11.83 12.44 -18.72
CA ARG A 372 -11.85 12.21 -20.17
C ARG A 372 -10.48 12.53 -20.73
N ALA A 373 -9.90 11.61 -21.47
CA ALA A 373 -8.69 11.87 -22.24
C ALA A 373 -8.94 13.01 -23.26
N VAL A 374 -7.89 13.77 -23.59
CA VAL A 374 -7.99 14.88 -24.56
C VAL A 374 -8.10 14.38 -25.98
N GLU A 375 -7.52 13.19 -26.23
CA GLU A 375 -7.52 12.52 -27.52
C GLU A 375 -8.12 11.11 -27.36
N SER A 376 -8.52 10.51 -28.49
CA SER A 376 -9.04 9.13 -28.44
C SER A 376 -7.94 8.16 -28.00
N THR A 377 -8.27 7.33 -27.02
CA THR A 377 -7.40 6.25 -26.50
C THR A 377 -7.89 4.87 -26.91
N ALA A 378 -8.91 4.81 -27.80
CA ALA A 378 -9.49 3.54 -28.23
C ALA A 378 -8.50 2.74 -29.08
N PHE A 379 -8.38 1.45 -28.82
CA PHE A 379 -7.64 0.51 -29.63
C PHE A 379 -8.42 0.13 -30.89
N ALA A 380 -7.72 -0.16 -31.99
CA ALA A 380 -8.35 -0.59 -33.24
C ALA A 380 -9.21 -1.85 -33.03
N ALA A 381 -10.40 -1.87 -33.63
CA ALA A 381 -11.32 -3.01 -33.48
C ALA A 381 -10.76 -4.32 -34.02
N SER A 382 -9.80 -4.27 -34.95
CA SER A 382 -9.14 -5.42 -35.55
C SER A 382 -8.06 -6.08 -34.68
N MET A 383 -7.67 -5.45 -33.57
CA MET A 383 -6.64 -6.00 -32.67
C MET A 383 -7.20 -7.23 -31.91
N PRO A 384 -6.41 -8.30 -31.77
CA PRO A 384 -6.77 -9.42 -30.91
C PRO A 384 -7.03 -8.95 -29.49
N ARG A 385 -8.04 -9.51 -28.85
CA ARG A 385 -8.42 -9.13 -27.48
C ARG A 385 -8.50 -10.35 -26.59
N ARG A 386 -8.03 -10.22 -25.36
CA ARG A 386 -8.15 -11.23 -24.30
C ARG A 386 -8.56 -10.59 -23.00
N THR A 387 -9.52 -11.19 -22.31
CA THR A 387 -9.94 -10.77 -20.96
C THR A 387 -9.32 -11.70 -19.92
N ILE A 388 -8.82 -11.10 -18.84
CA ILE A 388 -8.29 -11.79 -17.68
C ILE A 388 -9.02 -11.23 -16.44
N GLU A 389 -9.64 -12.10 -15.67
CA GLU A 389 -10.22 -11.76 -14.37
C GLU A 389 -9.15 -11.92 -13.29
N LEU A 390 -8.99 -10.89 -12.46
CA LEU A 390 -8.10 -10.90 -11.30
C LEU A 390 -8.92 -10.47 -10.06
N ARG A 391 -9.15 -11.44 -9.18
CA ARG A 391 -9.80 -11.21 -7.88
C ARG A 391 -8.74 -10.83 -6.85
N LEU A 392 -8.94 -9.67 -6.24
CA LEU A 392 -8.08 -9.14 -5.19
C LEU A 392 -8.63 -9.65 -3.87
N SER A 393 -7.84 -10.42 -3.15
CA SER A 393 -8.24 -11.01 -1.87
C SER A 393 -7.14 -10.86 -0.83
N GLY A 394 -7.53 -10.86 0.43
CA GLY A 394 -6.61 -10.73 1.55
C GLY A 394 -7.19 -11.20 2.86
N ASP A 395 -6.30 -11.51 3.77
CA ASP A 395 -6.60 -11.87 5.14
C ASP A 395 -5.85 -10.92 6.08
N MET A 396 -6.58 -10.02 6.74
CA MET A 396 -6.02 -9.06 7.70
C MET A 396 -5.49 -9.74 8.97
N THR A 397 -5.98 -10.94 9.30
CA THR A 397 -5.55 -11.67 10.50
C THR A 397 -4.12 -12.21 10.34
N ARG A 398 -3.76 -12.65 9.13
CA ARG A 398 -2.43 -13.16 8.78
C ARG A 398 -1.65 -12.20 7.87
N TYR A 399 -2.31 -11.14 7.42
CA TYR A 399 -1.78 -10.15 6.51
C TYR A 399 -1.23 -10.75 5.21
N VAL A 400 -1.97 -11.68 4.62
CA VAL A 400 -1.65 -12.33 3.33
C VAL A 400 -2.53 -11.73 2.25
N TRP A 401 -1.91 -11.15 1.22
CA TRP A 401 -2.59 -10.49 0.11
C TRP A 401 -2.31 -11.19 -1.21
N SER A 402 -3.30 -11.31 -2.07
CA SER A 402 -3.19 -12.20 -3.22
C SER A 402 -4.06 -11.79 -4.41
N PHE A 403 -3.72 -12.33 -5.59
CA PHE A 403 -4.59 -12.36 -6.75
C PHE A 403 -5.14 -13.78 -6.94
N ASN A 404 -6.45 -13.92 -7.12
CA ASN A 404 -7.13 -15.21 -7.28
C ASN A 404 -6.81 -16.22 -6.15
N GLY A 405 -6.67 -15.73 -4.91
CA GLY A 405 -6.36 -16.55 -3.75
C GLY A 405 -4.93 -17.10 -3.69
N LYS A 406 -4.04 -16.65 -4.57
CA LYS A 406 -2.63 -17.09 -4.62
C LYS A 406 -1.69 -15.91 -4.49
N THR A 407 -0.67 -16.05 -3.68
CA THR A 407 0.44 -15.08 -3.56
C THR A 407 1.34 -15.12 -4.80
N MET A 408 2.24 -14.16 -4.94
CA MET A 408 3.24 -14.17 -6.01
C MET A 408 4.19 -15.37 -5.91
N ALA A 409 4.46 -15.88 -4.71
CA ALA A 409 5.27 -17.08 -4.50
C ALA A 409 4.61 -18.35 -5.07
N GLU A 410 3.27 -18.39 -5.08
CA GLU A 410 2.49 -19.55 -5.52
C GLU A 410 2.12 -19.51 -7.02
N ASP A 411 1.85 -18.30 -7.54
CA ASP A 411 1.44 -18.09 -8.94
C ASP A 411 1.88 -16.70 -9.39
N GLY A 412 3.14 -16.56 -9.75
CA GLY A 412 3.78 -15.27 -10.00
C GLY A 412 3.69 -14.76 -11.44
N VAL A 413 3.24 -15.56 -12.44
CA VAL A 413 3.46 -15.23 -13.86
C VAL A 413 2.18 -15.31 -14.69
N ILE A 414 1.88 -14.25 -15.42
CA ILE A 414 0.81 -14.19 -16.43
C ILE A 414 1.47 -14.04 -17.80
N LYS A 415 1.35 -15.06 -18.66
CA LYS A 415 1.86 -15.02 -20.05
C LYS A 415 0.97 -14.17 -20.94
N ILE A 416 1.60 -13.27 -21.74
CA ILE A 416 0.92 -12.35 -22.65
C ILE A 416 1.57 -12.39 -24.05
N LYS A 417 0.81 -12.00 -25.08
CA LYS A 417 1.26 -11.97 -26.46
C LYS A 417 1.42 -10.54 -26.98
N ARG A 418 2.50 -10.29 -27.65
CA ARG A 418 2.70 -8.99 -28.27
C ARG A 418 1.62 -8.69 -29.33
N GLY A 419 1.10 -7.46 -29.30
CA GLY A 419 0.06 -7.01 -30.22
C GLY A 419 -1.38 -7.37 -29.82
N GLU A 420 -1.60 -8.06 -28.70
CA GLU A 420 -2.95 -8.21 -28.15
C GLU A 420 -3.33 -7.02 -27.26
N VAL A 421 -4.62 -6.72 -27.18
CA VAL A 421 -5.20 -5.84 -26.17
C VAL A 421 -5.68 -6.70 -25.02
N LEU A 422 -5.09 -6.50 -23.87
CA LEU A 422 -5.50 -7.14 -22.62
C LEU A 422 -6.53 -6.28 -21.91
N ARG A 423 -7.66 -6.93 -21.56
CA ARG A 423 -8.69 -6.38 -20.71
C ARG A 423 -8.60 -7.08 -19.36
N LEU A 424 -8.22 -6.33 -18.32
CA LEU A 424 -8.22 -6.86 -16.95
C LEU A 424 -9.51 -6.44 -16.25
N GLU A 425 -10.24 -7.41 -15.74
CA GLU A 425 -11.37 -7.21 -14.83
C GLU A 425 -10.87 -7.42 -13.41
N LEU A 426 -10.70 -6.32 -12.70
CA LEU A 426 -10.16 -6.27 -11.35
C LEU A 426 -11.33 -6.27 -10.39
N ILE A 427 -11.51 -7.35 -9.62
CA ILE A 427 -12.62 -7.51 -8.68
C ILE A 427 -12.03 -7.56 -7.28
N ASN A 428 -12.40 -6.60 -6.45
CA ASN A 428 -11.91 -6.52 -5.09
C ASN A 428 -12.88 -7.23 -4.12
N ASP A 429 -12.46 -8.38 -3.62
CA ASP A 429 -13.22 -9.16 -2.61
C ASP A 429 -12.79 -8.80 -1.17
N SER A 430 -11.97 -7.76 -1.02
CA SER A 430 -11.50 -7.28 0.29
C SER A 430 -12.15 -5.96 0.66
N MET A 431 -12.00 -5.57 1.91
CA MET A 431 -12.52 -4.32 2.44
C MET A 431 -11.48 -3.18 2.43
N MET A 432 -10.34 -3.40 1.78
CA MET A 432 -9.28 -2.42 1.61
C MET A 432 -9.26 -1.90 0.17
N HIS A 433 -8.84 -0.65 0.00
CA HIS A 433 -8.49 -0.12 -1.31
C HIS A 433 -7.20 -0.75 -1.84
N HIS A 434 -7.11 -0.99 -3.13
CA HIS A 434 -5.90 -1.50 -3.77
C HIS A 434 -5.50 -0.63 -4.97
N PRO A 435 -4.44 0.19 -4.84
CA PRO A 435 -3.87 0.94 -5.97
C PRO A 435 -2.99 -0.03 -6.78
N LEU A 436 -3.45 -0.44 -7.96
CA LEU A 436 -2.75 -1.39 -8.81
C LEU A 436 -1.91 -0.67 -9.86
N HIS A 437 -0.64 -1.00 -9.94
CA HIS A 437 0.32 -0.44 -10.88
C HIS A 437 0.83 -1.48 -11.88
N LEU A 438 0.93 -1.08 -13.14
CA LEU A 438 1.52 -1.86 -14.22
C LEU A 438 2.79 -1.16 -14.75
N HIS A 439 3.92 -1.84 -14.64
CA HIS A 439 5.20 -1.37 -15.19
C HIS A 439 5.22 -1.38 -16.72
N GLY A 440 5.94 -0.45 -17.31
CA GLY A 440 6.22 -0.40 -18.75
C GLY A 440 5.04 -0.06 -19.66
N HIS A 441 3.83 0.07 -19.13
CA HIS A 441 2.63 0.29 -19.93
C HIS A 441 1.74 1.39 -19.34
N PHE A 442 0.98 2.05 -20.22
CA PHE A 442 -0.20 2.79 -19.85
C PHE A 442 -1.43 1.96 -20.18
N PHE A 443 -2.43 2.02 -19.32
CA PHE A 443 -3.72 1.39 -19.55
C PHE A 443 -4.84 2.44 -19.56
N ARG A 444 -5.90 2.12 -20.28
CA ARG A 444 -7.17 2.86 -20.26
C ARG A 444 -7.97 2.41 -19.05
N VAL A 445 -8.51 3.35 -18.28
CA VAL A 445 -9.49 3.04 -17.22
C VAL A 445 -10.89 3.16 -17.81
N VAL A 446 -11.58 2.02 -17.96
CA VAL A 446 -12.84 1.91 -18.71
C VAL A 446 -14.03 2.01 -17.76
N GLU A 447 -14.57 3.24 -17.61
CA GLU A 447 -15.67 3.57 -16.70
C GLU A 447 -16.83 4.31 -17.45
N GLY A 448 -17.12 3.88 -18.68
CA GLY A 448 -18.20 4.47 -19.48
C GLY A 448 -17.82 5.66 -20.38
N GLN A 449 -16.52 6.03 -20.47
CA GLN A 449 -16.06 7.17 -21.29
C GLN A 449 -15.90 6.84 -22.77
N GLY A 450 -16.09 5.60 -23.19
CA GLY A 450 -15.92 5.15 -24.56
C GLY A 450 -14.49 5.36 -25.09
N SER A 451 -14.36 6.10 -26.19
CA SER A 451 -13.05 6.36 -26.80
C SER A 451 -12.19 7.37 -26.03
N GLU A 452 -12.74 8.06 -25.03
CA GLU A 452 -12.06 9.08 -24.23
C GLU A 452 -11.68 8.57 -22.83
N ALA A 453 -11.56 7.25 -22.63
CA ALA A 453 -11.13 6.68 -21.37
C ALA A 453 -9.72 7.20 -21.01
N PRO A 454 -9.49 7.66 -19.76
CA PRO A 454 -8.19 8.22 -19.38
C PRO A 454 -7.10 7.15 -19.40
N LEU A 455 -5.89 7.55 -19.79
CA LEU A 455 -4.70 6.72 -19.67
C LEU A 455 -4.07 6.94 -18.31
N LYS A 456 -3.78 5.82 -17.63
CA LYS A 456 -3.12 5.79 -16.32
C LYS A 456 -2.08 4.67 -16.27
N HIS A 457 -1.21 4.71 -15.30
CA HIS A 457 -0.31 3.61 -14.94
C HIS A 457 -0.63 3.02 -13.57
N THR A 458 -1.47 3.69 -12.78
CA THR A 458 -1.94 3.22 -11.47
C THR A 458 -3.45 3.44 -11.37
N VAL A 459 -4.18 2.44 -10.86
CA VAL A 459 -5.63 2.51 -10.69
C VAL A 459 -6.05 2.00 -9.33
N ASP A 460 -6.87 2.76 -8.61
CA ASP A 460 -7.49 2.33 -7.37
C ASP A 460 -8.69 1.40 -7.63
N VAL A 461 -8.71 0.26 -6.96
CA VAL A 461 -9.87 -0.64 -6.90
C VAL A 461 -10.47 -0.52 -5.49
N PRO A 462 -11.66 0.11 -5.35
CA PRO A 462 -12.24 0.35 -4.04
C PRO A 462 -12.69 -0.95 -3.36
N PRO A 463 -12.89 -0.93 -2.02
CA PRO A 463 -13.40 -2.08 -1.28
C PRO A 463 -14.67 -2.67 -1.89
N MET A 464 -14.73 -3.99 -2.02
CA MET A 464 -15.85 -4.74 -2.62
C MET A 464 -16.27 -4.25 -4.01
N GLY A 465 -15.44 -3.40 -4.62
CA GLY A 465 -15.69 -2.79 -5.93
C GLY A 465 -14.99 -3.51 -7.07
N LYS A 466 -15.15 -2.93 -8.26
CA LYS A 466 -14.58 -3.50 -9.49
C LYS A 466 -14.04 -2.37 -10.35
N ARG A 467 -12.95 -2.65 -11.09
CA ARG A 467 -12.39 -1.77 -12.12
C ARG A 467 -12.08 -2.57 -13.37
N THR A 468 -12.24 -1.93 -14.52
CA THR A 468 -11.83 -2.49 -15.80
C THR A 468 -10.74 -1.63 -16.40
N ILE A 469 -9.60 -2.24 -16.73
CA ILE A 469 -8.53 -1.58 -17.45
C ILE A 469 -8.21 -2.32 -18.76
N GLU A 470 -7.74 -1.58 -19.76
CA GLU A 470 -7.30 -2.14 -21.04
C GLU A 470 -5.93 -1.59 -21.41
N PHE A 471 -5.02 -2.44 -21.85
CA PHE A 471 -3.72 -2.03 -22.41
C PHE A 471 -3.33 -2.87 -23.61
N GLU A 472 -2.55 -2.27 -24.50
CA GLU A 472 -1.90 -2.97 -25.58
C GLU A 472 -0.58 -3.57 -25.08
N ALA A 473 -0.41 -4.86 -25.30
CA ALA A 473 0.86 -5.55 -25.05
C ALA A 473 1.84 -5.21 -26.19
N ASN A 474 2.49 -4.04 -26.13
CA ASN A 474 3.33 -3.50 -27.19
C ASN A 474 4.82 -3.39 -26.82
N GLU A 475 5.20 -3.91 -25.67
CA GLU A 475 6.57 -3.97 -25.17
C GLU A 475 7.16 -5.39 -25.35
N GLN A 476 8.20 -5.72 -24.61
CA GLN A 476 8.83 -7.03 -24.55
C GLN A 476 9.49 -7.25 -23.19
N GLY A 477 9.75 -8.49 -22.82
CA GLY A 477 10.38 -8.82 -21.53
C GLY A 477 9.36 -9.15 -20.45
N ASP A 478 9.73 -8.92 -19.22
CA ASP A 478 8.95 -9.22 -18.02
C ASP A 478 8.61 -7.92 -17.30
N TRP A 479 7.34 -7.74 -16.92
CA TRP A 479 6.86 -6.49 -16.33
C TRP A 479 6.07 -6.76 -15.06
N LEU A 480 6.43 -6.09 -13.97
CA LEU A 480 5.75 -6.23 -12.70
C LEU A 480 4.36 -5.58 -12.75
N PHE A 481 3.37 -6.26 -12.16
CA PHE A 481 2.04 -5.75 -11.88
C PHE A 481 1.71 -6.04 -10.43
N HIS A 482 1.44 -5.00 -9.63
CA HIS A 482 1.32 -5.17 -8.19
C HIS A 482 0.39 -4.15 -7.53
N CYS A 483 -0.07 -4.46 -6.34
CA CYS A 483 -0.65 -3.47 -5.43
C CYS A 483 0.44 -2.53 -4.96
N HIS A 484 0.23 -1.21 -5.08
CA HIS A 484 1.21 -0.22 -4.66
C HIS A 484 1.11 0.15 -3.17
N LEU A 485 0.19 -0.46 -2.43
CA LEU A 485 0.27 -0.48 -0.98
C LEU A 485 1.46 -1.39 -0.64
N LEU A 486 2.55 -0.78 -0.16
CA LEU A 486 3.87 -1.42 -0.05
C LEU A 486 3.82 -2.77 0.69
N TYR A 487 3.14 -2.80 1.84
CA TYR A 487 3.05 -4.00 2.66
C TYR A 487 2.18 -5.09 2.03
N HIS A 488 1.15 -4.74 1.20
CA HIS A 488 0.36 -5.69 0.43
C HIS A 488 1.20 -6.36 -0.67
N MET A 489 2.02 -5.57 -1.39
CA MET A 489 2.96 -6.11 -2.38
C MET A 489 3.90 -7.12 -1.74
N HIS A 490 4.53 -6.76 -0.61
CA HIS A 490 5.49 -7.62 0.09
C HIS A 490 4.86 -8.84 0.78
N SER A 491 3.54 -8.85 0.97
CA SER A 491 2.82 -10.02 1.47
C SER A 491 2.14 -10.86 0.38
N GLY A 492 2.46 -10.60 -0.91
CA GLY A 492 2.14 -11.48 -2.02
C GLY A 492 1.25 -10.91 -3.14
N MET A 493 0.75 -9.64 -3.05
CA MET A 493 -0.13 -9.07 -4.08
C MET A 493 0.65 -8.52 -5.28
N ALA A 494 1.31 -9.39 -6.00
CA ALA A 494 2.05 -9.07 -7.22
C ALA A 494 1.99 -10.18 -8.25
N ARG A 495 2.23 -9.85 -9.53
CA ARG A 495 2.37 -10.75 -10.69
C ARG A 495 3.38 -10.16 -11.66
N VAL A 496 3.93 -11.00 -12.53
CA VAL A 496 4.74 -10.58 -13.69
C VAL A 496 3.98 -10.89 -14.96
N PHE A 497 3.71 -9.88 -15.76
CA PHE A 497 3.31 -10.06 -17.16
C PHE A 497 4.54 -10.39 -17.99
N SER A 498 4.61 -11.62 -18.50
CA SER A 498 5.76 -12.14 -19.25
C SER A 498 5.38 -12.38 -20.71
N TYR A 499 6.09 -11.76 -21.64
CA TYR A 499 5.86 -11.87 -23.06
C TYR A 499 6.27 -13.25 -23.59
N GLU A 500 5.36 -13.94 -24.32
CA GLU A 500 5.58 -15.30 -24.85
C GLU A 500 6.69 -15.37 -25.89
N GLU A 501 7.03 -14.25 -26.53
CA GLU A 501 8.11 -14.16 -27.53
C GLU A 501 9.51 -14.45 -26.95
N GLN A 502 9.66 -14.42 -25.63
CA GLN A 502 10.89 -14.84 -24.96
C GLN A 502 11.12 -16.36 -25.05
N GLY A 503 10.12 -17.11 -25.53
CA GLY A 503 10.15 -18.55 -25.72
C GLY A 503 9.42 -19.32 -24.61
N ALA A 504 8.92 -20.51 -24.97
CA ALA A 504 8.11 -21.33 -24.06
C ALA A 504 8.86 -21.79 -22.79
N ALA A 505 10.19 -21.88 -22.88
CA ALA A 505 11.05 -22.28 -21.74
C ALA A 505 11.44 -21.10 -20.83
N HIS A 506 11.14 -19.86 -21.24
CA HIS A 506 11.48 -18.70 -20.42
C HIS A 506 10.67 -18.65 -19.13
N GLN A 507 11.35 -18.55 -18.01
CA GLN A 507 10.78 -18.32 -16.68
C GLN A 507 11.31 -16.99 -16.15
N PRO A 508 10.44 -16.02 -15.83
CA PRO A 508 10.87 -14.78 -15.20
C PRO A 508 11.62 -15.02 -13.90
N ASN A 509 12.65 -14.23 -13.66
CA ASN A 509 13.27 -14.20 -12.33
C ASN A 509 12.41 -13.28 -11.44
N LEU A 510 11.69 -13.84 -10.50
CA LEU A 510 10.80 -13.10 -9.60
C LEU A 510 11.53 -12.48 -8.40
N GLY A 511 12.80 -12.87 -8.18
CA GLY A 511 13.64 -12.31 -7.12
C GLY A 511 13.05 -12.40 -5.72
N GLU A 512 13.21 -11.32 -4.98
CA GLU A 512 12.67 -11.21 -3.62
C GLU A 512 11.13 -11.08 -3.57
N HIS A 513 10.49 -10.63 -4.66
CA HIS A 513 9.04 -10.45 -4.72
C HIS A 513 8.25 -11.75 -4.64
N ALA A 514 8.87 -12.90 -4.95
CA ALA A 514 8.27 -14.22 -4.80
C ALA A 514 8.73 -14.95 -3.54
N ARG A 515 9.35 -14.26 -2.59
CA ARG A 515 9.68 -14.87 -1.30
C ARG A 515 8.47 -14.92 -0.40
N ASP A 516 8.38 -15.99 0.37
CA ASP A 516 7.43 -16.16 1.48
C ASP A 516 8.24 -16.44 2.76
N PRO A 517 8.83 -15.38 3.36
CA PRO A 517 9.73 -15.53 4.49
C PRO A 517 8.98 -15.91 5.76
N PHE A 518 9.65 -16.65 6.63
CA PHE A 518 9.14 -16.89 7.98
C PHE A 518 9.36 -15.68 8.88
N PHE A 519 8.31 -15.31 9.62
CA PHE A 519 8.34 -14.29 10.66
C PHE A 519 8.29 -14.97 12.03
N PHE A 520 9.18 -14.54 12.92
CA PHE A 520 9.15 -14.97 14.31
C PHE A 520 8.21 -14.10 15.12
N MET A 521 7.29 -14.74 15.85
CA MET A 521 6.33 -14.12 16.76
C MET A 521 6.47 -14.77 18.13
N ALA A 522 6.15 -14.00 19.17
CA ALA A 522 6.08 -14.48 20.54
C ALA A 522 4.93 -13.76 21.26
N ASP A 523 3.99 -14.49 21.77
CA ASP A 523 2.88 -13.99 22.58
C ASP A 523 2.77 -14.83 23.85
N GLY A 524 2.52 -14.18 24.99
CA GLY A 524 2.34 -14.91 26.23
C GLY A 524 2.15 -14.01 27.44
N SER A 525 1.99 -14.63 28.58
CA SER A 525 1.88 -13.96 29.86
C SER A 525 2.69 -14.67 30.96
N VAL A 526 3.19 -13.89 31.89
CA VAL A 526 3.76 -14.36 33.15
C VAL A 526 2.96 -13.74 34.26
N GLN A 527 2.35 -14.60 35.07
CA GLN A 527 1.46 -14.24 36.16
C GLN A 527 2.00 -14.80 37.46
N ASN A 528 1.34 -14.48 38.59
CA ASN A 528 1.81 -14.87 39.89
C ASN A 528 1.85 -16.42 40.13
N HIS A 529 0.98 -17.22 39.48
CA HIS A 529 0.92 -18.68 39.67
C HIS A 529 1.00 -19.44 38.33
N MET A 530 1.00 -18.76 37.18
CA MET A 530 0.95 -19.43 35.90
C MET A 530 1.70 -18.65 34.83
N SER A 531 2.06 -19.34 33.78
CA SER A 531 2.62 -18.75 32.54
C SER A 531 2.05 -19.50 31.35
N MET A 532 1.50 -18.77 30.42
CA MET A 532 0.96 -19.29 29.15
C MET A 532 1.51 -18.52 27.99
N GLY A 533 1.70 -19.18 26.85
CA GLY A 533 2.12 -18.47 25.65
C GLY A 533 2.46 -19.34 24.47
N MET A 534 2.92 -18.70 23.42
CA MET A 534 3.27 -19.35 22.17
C MET A 534 4.44 -18.63 21.47
N LEU A 535 5.35 -19.39 20.95
CA LEU A 535 6.40 -18.95 20.00
C LEU A 535 6.05 -19.51 18.63
N THR A 536 6.02 -18.65 17.60
CA THR A 536 5.59 -19.07 16.27
C THR A 536 6.59 -18.60 15.21
N LEU A 537 6.93 -19.48 14.27
CA LEU A 537 7.54 -19.15 12.99
C LEU A 537 6.46 -19.30 11.93
N MET A 538 5.98 -18.17 11.38
CA MET A 538 4.88 -18.17 10.42
C MET A 538 5.26 -17.58 9.08
N ASN A 539 4.69 -18.15 8.01
CA ASN A 539 4.64 -17.55 6.69
C ASN A 539 3.18 -17.49 6.17
N ALA A 540 2.96 -17.29 4.89
CA ALA A 540 1.61 -17.16 4.33
C ALA A 540 0.68 -18.34 4.71
N HIS A 541 1.19 -19.57 4.74
CA HIS A 541 0.38 -20.77 4.93
C HIS A 541 0.85 -21.74 6.03
N ASN A 542 2.03 -21.53 6.60
CA ASN A 542 2.56 -22.46 7.59
C ASN A 542 2.93 -21.73 8.87
N ASP A 543 2.60 -22.35 9.97
CA ASP A 543 3.08 -21.97 11.29
C ASP A 543 3.75 -23.17 11.94
N PHE A 544 4.98 -22.97 12.39
CA PHE A 544 5.65 -23.88 13.31
C PHE A 544 5.63 -23.20 14.66
N TYR A 545 4.94 -23.79 15.63
CA TYR A 545 4.82 -23.17 16.93
C TYR A 545 5.18 -24.09 18.07
N GLY A 546 5.61 -23.49 19.18
CA GLY A 546 5.69 -24.10 20.48
C GLY A 546 4.83 -23.31 21.45
N SER A 547 3.81 -23.94 22.05
CA SER A 547 2.99 -23.35 23.09
C SER A 547 3.32 -23.95 24.44
N TRP A 548 3.00 -23.22 25.49
CA TRP A 548 3.14 -23.71 26.87
C TRP A 548 1.99 -23.21 27.74
N ASP A 549 1.60 -24.05 28.65
CA ASP A 549 0.77 -23.80 29.81
C ASP A 549 1.49 -24.35 31.02
N VAL A 550 1.82 -23.49 31.98
CA VAL A 550 2.61 -23.85 33.16
C VAL A 550 1.92 -23.28 34.40
N GLY A 551 1.53 -24.16 35.32
CA GLY A 551 1.14 -23.82 36.69
C GLY A 551 2.36 -23.75 37.60
N ILE A 552 2.49 -22.69 38.37
CA ILE A 552 3.63 -22.45 39.29
C ILE A 552 3.10 -22.50 40.72
N LEU A 553 3.65 -23.38 41.57
CA LEU A 553 3.27 -23.56 42.98
C LEU A 553 1.91 -24.26 43.14
N HIS A 554 1.89 -25.55 42.88
CA HIS A 554 0.77 -26.42 43.26
C HIS A 554 1.11 -27.15 44.57
N HIS A 555 0.20 -27.11 45.58
CA HIS A 555 0.24 -27.98 46.75
C HIS A 555 -0.89 -29.01 46.59
N ASP A 556 -0.55 -30.28 46.51
CA ASP A 556 -1.57 -31.32 46.55
C ASP A 556 -2.12 -31.51 47.98
N GLU A 557 -3.29 -32.16 48.09
CA GLU A 557 -3.95 -32.40 49.38
C GLU A 557 -3.10 -33.31 50.31
N ASP A 558 -2.11 -34.02 49.79
CA ASP A 558 -1.21 -34.93 50.51
C ASP A 558 0.10 -34.27 50.96
N GLY A 559 0.32 -32.99 50.63
CA GLY A 559 1.49 -32.19 51.06
C GLY A 559 2.78 -32.49 50.31
N HIS A 560 2.70 -33.06 49.10
CA HIS A 560 3.83 -33.13 48.17
C HIS A 560 3.97 -31.83 47.41
N ASP A 561 5.13 -31.21 47.53
CA ASP A 561 5.48 -29.98 46.74
C ASP A 561 5.80 -30.38 45.30
N HIS A 562 4.83 -30.20 44.39
CA HIS A 562 5.15 -30.12 42.96
C HIS A 562 5.59 -28.70 42.63
N GLU A 563 6.84 -28.52 42.17
CA GLU A 563 7.35 -27.19 41.87
C GLU A 563 6.59 -26.54 40.72
N PHE A 564 6.09 -27.31 39.75
CA PHE A 564 5.23 -26.87 38.64
C PHE A 564 4.62 -28.06 37.89
N ASP A 565 3.46 -27.83 37.28
CA ASP A 565 2.88 -28.69 36.26
C ASP A 565 2.83 -27.96 34.93
N TYR A 566 2.97 -28.72 33.84
CA TYR A 566 2.99 -28.12 32.53
C TYR A 566 2.36 -29.01 31.44
N GLU A 567 1.79 -28.33 30.44
CA GLU A 567 1.50 -28.88 29.12
C GLU A 567 2.21 -28.00 28.07
N ALA A 568 2.91 -28.62 27.14
CA ALA A 568 3.61 -27.91 26.06
C ALA A 568 3.45 -28.64 24.73
N ASP A 569 2.99 -27.94 23.72
CA ASP A 569 2.85 -28.45 22.36
C ASP A 569 3.96 -27.94 21.45
N VAL A 570 4.45 -28.79 20.56
CA VAL A 570 5.23 -28.39 19.39
C VAL A 570 4.51 -28.89 18.15
N ALA A 571 4.08 -27.97 17.27
CA ALA A 571 3.22 -28.34 16.17
C ALA A 571 3.50 -27.57 14.88
N TRP A 572 3.11 -28.19 13.79
CA TRP A 572 2.95 -27.57 12.47
C TRP A 572 1.49 -27.39 12.18
N ARG A 573 1.11 -26.14 11.86
CA ARG A 573 -0.20 -25.75 11.41
C ARG A 573 -0.13 -25.33 9.94
N ARG A 574 -0.94 -25.97 9.10
CA ARG A 574 -1.11 -25.62 7.68
C ARG A 574 -2.45 -24.91 7.49
N VAL A 575 -2.39 -23.62 7.16
CA VAL A 575 -3.57 -22.80 6.86
C VAL A 575 -4.03 -23.08 5.44
N ILE A 576 -5.27 -23.53 5.28
CA ILE A 576 -5.92 -23.87 4.02
C ILE A 576 -6.66 -22.64 3.46
N ASN A 577 -7.39 -21.95 4.32
CA ASN A 577 -8.06 -20.68 4.04
C ASN A 577 -8.25 -19.90 5.37
N PRO A 578 -8.77 -18.67 5.36
CA PRO A 578 -8.90 -17.87 6.58
C PRO A 578 -9.67 -18.54 7.73
N ASP A 579 -10.53 -19.53 7.43
CA ASP A 579 -11.37 -20.20 8.43
C ASP A 579 -10.90 -21.61 8.80
N LEU A 580 -10.03 -22.24 8.02
CA LEU A 580 -9.66 -23.66 8.18
C LEU A 580 -8.14 -23.85 8.16
N ALA A 581 -7.64 -24.55 9.16
CA ALA A 581 -6.26 -25.05 9.21
C ALA A 581 -6.22 -26.54 9.63
N THR A 582 -5.15 -27.22 9.28
CA THR A 582 -4.81 -28.58 9.75
C THR A 582 -3.60 -28.51 10.66
N LEU A 583 -3.54 -29.39 11.64
CA LEU A 583 -2.47 -29.47 12.65
C LEU A 583 -1.87 -30.87 12.73
N LEU A 584 -0.58 -30.90 13.00
CA LEU A 584 0.16 -32.10 13.38
C LEU A 584 1.22 -31.71 14.41
N GLY A 585 1.26 -32.39 15.54
CA GLY A 585 2.17 -31.99 16.62
C GLY A 585 2.46 -33.09 17.61
N TRP A 586 3.21 -32.68 18.60
CA TRP A 586 3.57 -33.48 19.75
C TRP A 586 3.34 -32.69 21.03
N ARG A 587 2.68 -33.31 22.02
CA ARG A 587 2.40 -32.77 23.35
C ARG A 587 3.35 -33.38 24.35
N PHE A 588 3.89 -32.54 25.20
CA PHE A 588 4.70 -32.88 26.35
C PHE A 588 3.94 -32.47 27.62
N THR A 589 3.87 -33.33 28.63
CA THR A 589 3.17 -33.02 29.87
C THR A 589 3.86 -33.74 31.04
N ASN A 590 3.73 -33.18 32.24
CA ASN A 590 4.05 -33.86 33.49
C ASN A 590 2.82 -33.99 34.41
N ARG A 591 1.65 -33.75 33.88
CA ARG A 591 0.37 -33.86 34.60
C ARG A 591 0.12 -35.33 34.98
N GLU A 592 -0.47 -35.53 36.14
CA GLU A 592 -0.78 -36.86 36.66
C GLU A 592 -1.75 -37.60 35.71
N ASP A 593 -1.51 -38.86 35.43
CA ASP A 593 -2.26 -39.69 34.48
C ASP A 593 -2.19 -39.30 32.99
N GLU A 594 -1.32 -38.36 32.61
CA GLU A 594 -1.07 -38.00 31.21
C GLU A 594 0.37 -38.37 30.74
N GLU A 595 0.50 -38.79 29.49
CA GLU A 595 1.79 -39.11 28.85
C GLU A 595 2.03 -38.20 27.61
N ASP A 596 3.30 -38.07 27.21
CA ASP A 596 3.65 -37.40 25.98
C ASP A 596 3.02 -38.05 24.76
N ARG A 597 2.33 -37.29 23.92
CA ARG A 597 1.52 -37.82 22.81
C ARG A 597 1.70 -37.07 21.51
N ALA A 598 1.69 -37.79 20.39
CA ALA A 598 1.50 -37.18 19.08
C ALA A 598 0.01 -36.85 18.91
N PHE A 599 -0.29 -35.75 18.23
CA PHE A 599 -1.67 -35.38 17.89
C PHE A 599 -1.79 -34.85 16.46
N GLY A 600 -2.99 -34.95 15.91
CA GLY A 600 -3.34 -34.32 14.63
C GLY A 600 -4.79 -33.90 14.63
N GLY A 601 -5.12 -32.92 13.79
CA GLY A 601 -6.49 -32.46 13.74
C GLY A 601 -6.71 -31.23 12.87
N ILE A 602 -7.78 -30.51 13.17
CA ILE A 602 -8.20 -29.31 12.45
C ILE A 602 -8.53 -28.16 13.42
N GLU A 603 -8.29 -26.95 12.95
CA GLU A 603 -8.85 -25.72 13.50
C GLU A 603 -9.88 -25.14 12.53
N TYR A 604 -10.98 -24.63 13.08
CA TYR A 604 -12.03 -24.00 12.29
C TYR A 604 -12.59 -22.78 13.00
N ARG A 605 -12.73 -21.66 12.26
CA ARG A 605 -13.33 -20.42 12.76
C ARG A 605 -14.84 -20.46 12.58
N LEU A 606 -15.56 -20.63 13.67
CA LEU A 606 -17.02 -20.65 13.75
C LEU A 606 -17.60 -19.22 13.63
N PRO A 607 -18.91 -19.07 13.37
CA PRO A 607 -19.61 -17.79 13.54
C PRO A 607 -19.29 -17.12 14.87
N TYR A 608 -19.41 -15.79 14.90
CA TYR A 608 -18.98 -14.95 16.03
C TYR A 608 -17.47 -14.95 16.29
N LEU A 609 -16.66 -15.29 15.28
CA LEU A 609 -15.21 -15.38 15.39
C LEU A 609 -14.75 -16.26 16.55
N VAL A 610 -15.47 -17.35 16.82
CA VAL A 610 -15.06 -18.38 17.79
C VAL A 610 -14.05 -19.30 17.10
N HIS A 611 -12.86 -19.42 17.67
CA HIS A 611 -11.87 -20.39 17.25
C HIS A 611 -12.19 -21.75 17.85
N SER A 612 -12.23 -22.78 17.05
CA SER A 612 -12.43 -24.16 17.51
C SER A 612 -11.32 -25.06 17.01
N ASN A 613 -10.94 -26.04 17.81
CA ASN A 613 -10.07 -27.12 17.41
C ASN A 613 -10.71 -28.49 17.68
N LEU A 614 -10.36 -29.46 16.87
CA LEU A 614 -10.67 -30.88 17.04
C LEU A 614 -9.39 -31.66 16.79
N LEU A 615 -8.84 -32.25 17.85
CA LEU A 615 -7.59 -32.99 17.80
C LEU A 615 -7.85 -34.45 18.21
N ILE A 616 -7.07 -35.35 17.65
CA ILE A 616 -7.04 -36.77 18.01
C ILE A 616 -5.59 -37.11 18.28
N ASP A 617 -5.29 -37.72 19.38
CA ASP A 617 -3.96 -38.12 19.78
C ASP A 617 -3.60 -39.57 19.38
N SER A 618 -2.36 -39.98 19.69
CA SER A 618 -1.84 -41.32 19.38
C SER A 618 -2.49 -42.47 20.17
N GLU A 619 -3.22 -42.20 21.23
CA GLU A 619 -3.96 -43.17 22.03
C GLU A 619 -5.42 -43.26 21.64
N GLY A 620 -5.90 -42.32 20.82
CA GLY A 620 -7.25 -42.23 20.31
C GLY A 620 -8.14 -41.31 21.15
N ASP A 621 -7.58 -40.57 22.10
CA ASP A 621 -8.30 -39.54 22.82
C ASP A 621 -8.60 -38.34 21.92
N VAL A 622 -9.74 -37.74 22.19
CA VAL A 622 -10.26 -36.61 21.40
C VAL A 622 -10.30 -35.36 22.28
N ARG A 623 -9.64 -34.31 21.77
CA ARG A 623 -9.71 -32.96 22.37
C ARG A 623 -10.54 -32.04 21.50
N VAL A 624 -11.47 -31.32 22.14
CA VAL A 624 -12.27 -30.26 21.50
C VAL A 624 -12.07 -28.96 22.27
N GLY A 625 -11.57 -27.92 21.60
CA GLY A 625 -11.40 -26.61 22.20
C GLY A 625 -12.27 -25.56 21.52
N LEU A 626 -12.70 -24.56 22.27
CA LEU A 626 -13.41 -23.37 21.82
C LEU A 626 -12.81 -22.15 22.52
N GLU A 627 -12.40 -21.15 21.71
CA GLU A 627 -11.81 -19.91 22.22
C GLU A 627 -12.50 -18.70 21.61
N LYS A 628 -12.72 -17.66 22.42
CA LYS A 628 -13.24 -16.38 21.99
C LYS A 628 -12.56 -15.24 22.70
N SER A 629 -12.10 -14.25 21.93
CA SER A 629 -11.72 -12.92 22.44
C SER A 629 -12.73 -11.88 21.99
N LEU A 630 -13.08 -10.94 22.84
CA LEU A 630 -14.02 -9.87 22.58
C LEU A 630 -13.46 -8.53 23.05
N GLN A 631 -13.29 -7.59 22.13
CA GLN A 631 -12.84 -6.26 22.46
C GLN A 631 -13.94 -5.47 23.17
N LEU A 632 -13.79 -5.22 24.47
CA LEU A 632 -14.79 -4.51 25.29
C LEU A 632 -14.68 -2.99 25.16
N THR A 633 -13.43 -2.48 25.20
CA THR A 633 -13.10 -1.06 25.06
C THR A 633 -11.90 -0.92 24.12
N ASP A 634 -11.42 0.28 23.85
CA ASP A 634 -10.25 0.50 23.00
C ASP A 634 -8.97 -0.18 23.53
N ARG A 635 -8.91 -0.52 24.84
CA ARG A 635 -7.73 -1.11 25.49
C ARG A 635 -7.98 -2.46 26.14
N ILE A 636 -9.23 -2.77 26.45
CA ILE A 636 -9.56 -3.95 27.24
C ILE A 636 -10.28 -4.94 26.36
N SER A 637 -9.72 -6.13 26.25
CA SER A 637 -10.35 -7.33 25.70
C SER A 637 -10.70 -8.30 26.83
N TRP A 638 -11.80 -9.01 26.65
CA TRP A 638 -12.18 -10.18 27.45
C TRP A 638 -11.97 -11.41 26.61
N PHE A 639 -11.48 -12.48 27.22
CA PHE A 639 -11.30 -13.75 26.53
C PHE A 639 -11.87 -14.90 27.39
N VAL A 640 -12.26 -15.96 26.70
CA VAL A 640 -12.72 -17.22 27.28
C VAL A 640 -12.25 -18.37 26.40
N GLY A 641 -11.75 -19.40 27.03
CA GLY A 641 -11.40 -20.68 26.44
C GLY A 641 -12.09 -21.81 27.20
N VAL A 642 -12.53 -22.84 26.49
CA VAL A 642 -13.10 -24.06 27.08
C VAL A 642 -12.55 -25.23 26.27
N GLN A 643 -12.03 -26.23 26.97
CA GLN A 643 -11.47 -27.43 26.38
C GLN A 643 -12.10 -28.67 27.04
N TYR A 644 -12.40 -29.66 26.24
CA TYR A 644 -12.79 -30.98 26.68
C TYR A 644 -11.81 -32.00 26.12
N ASP A 645 -11.28 -32.85 26.97
CA ASP A 645 -10.43 -33.97 26.59
C ASP A 645 -11.10 -35.28 27.04
N SER A 646 -11.19 -36.27 26.13
CA SER A 646 -11.87 -37.53 26.43
C SER A 646 -11.14 -38.39 27.48
N GLY A 647 -9.85 -38.18 27.67
CA GLY A 647 -9.01 -38.82 28.67
C GLY A 647 -8.97 -38.08 30.02
N SER A 648 -9.40 -36.82 30.07
CA SER A 648 -9.36 -35.97 31.25
C SER A 648 -10.65 -35.17 31.45
N LEU A 649 -10.62 -34.19 32.35
CA LEU A 649 -11.80 -33.38 32.70
C LEU A 649 -11.90 -32.13 31.79
N TRP A 650 -12.99 -31.38 31.96
CA TRP A 650 -13.17 -30.07 31.38
C TRP A 650 -12.16 -29.06 31.93
N GLU A 651 -11.48 -28.39 31.04
CA GLU A 651 -10.61 -27.27 31.36
C GLU A 651 -11.22 -25.99 30.79
N TRP A 652 -11.13 -24.89 31.54
CA TRP A 652 -11.60 -23.59 31.06
C TRP A 652 -10.79 -22.45 31.63
N THR A 653 -10.70 -21.40 30.85
CA THR A 653 -10.06 -20.15 31.25
C THR A 653 -10.94 -18.97 30.87
N THR A 654 -10.94 -17.93 31.67
CA THR A 654 -11.53 -16.65 31.33
C THR A 654 -10.73 -15.52 31.94
N GLY A 655 -10.61 -14.42 31.23
CA GLY A 655 -9.80 -13.32 31.71
C GLY A 655 -10.00 -12.02 30.95
N ALA A 656 -9.25 -11.02 31.36
CA ALA A 656 -9.18 -9.72 30.66
C ALA A 656 -7.74 -9.32 30.45
N GLU A 657 -7.50 -8.72 29.30
CA GLU A 657 -6.22 -8.15 28.93
C GLU A 657 -6.38 -6.65 28.70
N CYS A 658 -5.48 -5.84 29.29
CA CYS A 658 -5.43 -4.40 29.10
C CYS A 658 -4.15 -4.00 28.36
N LEU A 659 -4.28 -3.51 27.15
CA LEU A 659 -3.16 -3.09 26.30
C LEU A 659 -2.46 -1.86 26.87
N LEU A 660 -1.17 -1.98 27.23
CA LEU A 660 -0.32 -0.89 27.71
C LEU A 660 0.51 -0.26 26.58
N SER A 661 1.08 -1.11 25.75
CA SER A 661 1.96 -0.70 24.63
C SER A 661 1.91 -1.73 23.52
N LYS A 662 2.64 -1.51 22.43
CA LYS A 662 2.79 -2.47 21.33
C LYS A 662 3.29 -3.86 21.79
N ARG A 663 4.03 -3.91 22.92
CA ARG A 663 4.73 -5.12 23.39
C ARG A 663 4.25 -5.63 24.73
N PHE A 664 3.50 -4.86 25.49
CA PHE A 664 3.12 -5.22 26.85
C PHE A 664 1.65 -4.94 27.14
N SER A 665 1.07 -5.81 27.93
CA SER A 665 -0.29 -5.71 28.47
C SER A 665 -0.31 -6.11 29.93
N LEU A 666 -1.40 -5.78 30.64
CA LEU A 666 -1.76 -6.39 31.91
C LEU A 666 -2.77 -7.49 31.63
N VAL A 667 -2.56 -8.66 32.23
CA VAL A 667 -3.46 -9.81 32.09
C VAL A 667 -3.93 -10.21 33.47
N THR A 668 -5.24 -10.45 33.56
CA THR A 668 -5.85 -11.12 34.73
C THR A 668 -6.74 -12.23 34.21
N GLN A 669 -6.63 -13.42 34.80
CA GLN A 669 -7.45 -14.55 34.38
C GLN A 669 -7.74 -15.50 35.53
N TYR A 670 -8.74 -16.30 35.35
CA TYR A 670 -9.01 -17.48 36.16
C TYR A 670 -8.89 -18.72 35.27
N HIS A 671 -8.08 -19.66 35.69
CA HIS A 671 -7.89 -20.95 35.06
C HIS A 671 -8.48 -22.04 35.95
N SER A 672 -9.18 -23.03 35.39
CA SER A 672 -9.86 -24.09 36.18
C SER A 672 -8.88 -24.89 37.04
N GLU A 673 -7.66 -25.09 36.57
CA GLU A 673 -6.62 -25.85 37.30
C GLU A 673 -5.73 -24.93 38.13
N HIS A 674 -5.25 -23.81 37.60
CA HIS A 674 -4.27 -22.93 38.23
C HIS A 674 -4.90 -21.81 39.08
N GLY A 675 -6.22 -21.65 39.05
CA GLY A 675 -6.93 -20.62 39.83
C GLY A 675 -6.75 -19.21 39.25
N PHE A 676 -6.77 -18.20 40.15
CA PHE A 676 -6.70 -16.80 39.74
C PHE A 676 -5.24 -16.34 39.52
N GLY A 677 -4.97 -15.78 38.35
CA GLY A 677 -3.72 -15.20 37.99
C GLY A 677 -3.82 -13.73 37.60
N ALA A 678 -2.75 -12.97 37.87
CA ALA A 678 -2.56 -11.61 37.41
C ALA A 678 -1.07 -11.35 37.11
N GLY A 679 -0.78 -10.66 36.01
CA GLY A 679 0.60 -10.43 35.59
C GLY A 679 0.76 -9.60 34.34
N LEU A 680 1.87 -9.80 33.69
CA LEU A 680 2.25 -9.09 32.47
C LEU A 680 2.11 -10.00 31.24
N GLY A 681 1.39 -9.51 30.25
CA GLY A 681 1.41 -10.04 28.90
C GLY A 681 2.56 -9.41 28.10
N PHE A 682 3.15 -10.20 27.20
CA PHE A 682 4.18 -9.74 26.29
C PHE A 682 3.87 -10.18 24.86
N ARG A 683 4.26 -9.33 23.89
CA ARG A 683 4.09 -9.57 22.44
C ARG A 683 5.33 -9.10 21.69
N PHE A 684 5.86 -9.99 20.87
CA PHE A 684 7.05 -9.68 20.05
C PHE A 684 6.83 -10.00 18.59
#